data_de8fb8c71e1cb16b357676d4a7f7b3f9
#
_entry.id   de8fb8c71e1cb16b357676d4a7f7b3f9
#
_cell.length_a   1.000
_cell.length_b   1.000
_cell.length_c   1.000
_cell.angle_alpha   90.00
_cell.angle_beta   90.00
_cell.angle_gamma   90.00
#
_symmetry.space_group_name_H-M   'P 1'
#
loop_
_entity.id
_entity.type
_entity.pdbx_description
1 polymer ?
#
loop_
_entity_poly.entity_id
_entity_poly.type
_entity_poly.pdbx_seq_one_letter_code
_entity_poly.pdbx_strand_id
1 'polypeptide(L)'
;MQSRFTSKAQEALNYAADTAAMLGHGYIGSEHLLIGLIKAEGGLASSVLLSNDITDEKIINLVCQLIAPDSVVNVKEPSGYTPRVRHILDNAAREAARFKSELIGTEHILIAIIKETDSVASRLLNTIGVPVKKMYVDLLMAMGEDAGRVKEDFQNGRPRGNDKKSTATLDQYSRDLTQMAREGRLDPVIGREEEIQRVIQILSRRTKNNPCLIGEPGVGKTAIAEGLAARIVEGNVPETIKDKRLLTLDLSGMVAGSKYRGEFEERIKKVIAEVKNAGNVLLFLDEIHTIIGAGGAEGAIDASNILKPSLARGEIQLIGATTLEEYRKHIEKDAALERRFQPVKVEEPTAEEAIQILRGLKGRYEEHHHVTITDEAVVAAVKLSKRYINDRFLPDKAIDLIDEASSKTRLDAYVMPDEIKTLEAQIEQLTKDKEEAIKSEAYEQAGEIKKKQLKKKEQLEKMTKQWQDSINKNNLIVDEDEIASVVSTWTKIPVQRIAQAESERLMKLEETLHNRVIGQDEAVAAVAKAIRRGRVGLKDPDRPIGSFLFLGPTGVGKTELSKALADAMFGTENSLIRVDMSEFMEKHTVSKLIDSPPGYVGYDEGGQLSEKVRRNPYSVILFDEVEKAHPDVFNVLLQVLDDGHITDSTGRVIDFKNTIIIMTSNAGAENIVSPKSLGFSSGQTEQQNHEEMKGKVMDEVKRIFKPEFINRIDDIVVFHVLGKEQIAQIVDIMIANVNKRIMEQMKLSIELDDAARQWLVDKGYDSKYGARPLRRTIQNEVEDVLAERILMGKVHAGNKVKITVKDNKLNFTLKRGMNK
;
A
#
# COMPACT_ATOMS: atom_id res chain seq x y z
N MET A 1 6.75 -53.19 7.14
CA MET A 1 6.57 -52.46 8.42
C MET A 1 5.71 -53.18 9.44
N GLN A 2 4.90 -54.16 9.06
CA GLN A 2 3.91 -54.84 9.94
C GLN A 2 4.50 -55.64 11.11
N SER A 3 5.77 -56.03 11.09
CA SER A 3 6.38 -56.90 12.14
C SER A 3 6.92 -56.17 13.39
N ARG A 4 6.74 -54.86 13.48
CA ARG A 4 7.27 -54.07 14.60
C ARG A 4 6.25 -53.57 15.62
N PHE A 5 4.95 -53.81 15.39
CA PHE A 5 3.85 -53.32 16.24
C PHE A 5 3.21 -54.47 17.01
N THR A 6 2.70 -54.19 18.21
CA THR A 6 1.84 -55.15 18.93
C THR A 6 0.50 -55.32 18.18
N SER A 7 -0.22 -56.40 18.45
CA SER A 7 -1.54 -56.66 17.83
C SER A 7 -2.51 -55.50 18.05
N LYS A 8 -2.49 -54.90 19.24
CA LYS A 8 -3.34 -53.74 19.59
C LYS A 8 -2.90 -52.43 18.93
N ALA A 9 -1.62 -52.21 18.74
CA ALA A 9 -1.13 -51.08 17.98
C ALA A 9 -1.47 -51.19 16.49
N GLN A 10 -1.41 -52.40 15.93
CA GLN A 10 -1.83 -52.63 14.54
C GLN A 10 -3.35 -52.42 14.36
N GLU A 11 -4.16 -52.88 15.33
CA GLU A 11 -5.61 -52.64 15.38
C GLU A 11 -5.92 -51.14 15.41
N ALA A 12 -5.19 -50.35 16.23
CA ALA A 12 -5.31 -48.88 16.29
C ALA A 12 -4.99 -48.20 14.96
N LEU A 13 -3.95 -48.66 14.25
CA LEU A 13 -3.60 -48.14 12.92
C LEU A 13 -4.67 -48.46 11.86
N ASN A 14 -5.29 -49.62 11.94
CA ASN A 14 -6.40 -50.00 11.05
C ASN A 14 -7.64 -49.13 11.35
N TYR A 15 -8.02 -48.93 12.61
CA TYR A 15 -9.11 -48.03 12.99
C TYR A 15 -8.84 -46.58 12.59
N ALA A 16 -7.58 -46.13 12.59
CA ALA A 16 -7.21 -44.81 12.10
C ALA A 16 -7.45 -44.68 10.58
N ALA A 17 -7.16 -45.71 9.81
CA ALA A 17 -7.43 -45.71 8.37
C ALA A 17 -8.94 -45.77 8.08
N ASP A 18 -9.70 -46.62 8.79
CA ASP A 18 -11.15 -46.70 8.65
C ASP A 18 -11.83 -45.38 9.02
N THR A 19 -11.34 -44.70 10.07
CA THR A 19 -11.88 -43.41 10.50
C THR A 19 -11.56 -42.29 9.48
N ALA A 20 -10.37 -42.28 8.88
CA ALA A 20 -10.03 -41.35 7.81
C ALA A 20 -10.94 -41.54 6.59
N ALA A 21 -11.19 -42.78 6.21
CA ALA A 21 -12.12 -43.12 5.12
C ALA A 21 -13.57 -42.71 5.44
N MET A 22 -14.05 -42.96 6.68
CA MET A 22 -15.38 -42.55 7.13
C MET A 22 -15.60 -41.06 7.13
N LEU A 23 -14.56 -40.27 7.48
CA LEU A 23 -14.59 -38.80 7.47
C LEU A 23 -14.32 -38.19 6.09
N GLY A 24 -14.05 -38.99 5.06
CA GLY A 24 -13.78 -38.56 3.71
C GLY A 24 -12.41 -37.91 3.51
N HIS A 25 -11.45 -38.15 4.41
CA HIS A 25 -10.11 -37.58 4.34
C HIS A 25 -9.18 -38.41 3.46
N GLY A 26 -8.45 -37.79 2.54
CA GLY A 26 -7.54 -38.52 1.62
C GLY A 26 -6.28 -39.07 2.25
N TYR A 27 -5.93 -38.67 3.48
CA TYR A 27 -4.73 -39.09 4.21
C TYR A 27 -5.04 -39.37 5.68
N ILE A 28 -4.24 -40.29 6.28
CA ILE A 28 -4.32 -40.59 7.70
C ILE A 28 -3.52 -39.56 8.48
N GLY A 29 -4.21 -38.65 9.20
CA GLY A 29 -3.63 -37.62 10.06
C GLY A 29 -3.48 -38.09 11.52
N SER A 30 -2.84 -37.24 12.34
CA SER A 30 -2.63 -37.52 13.78
C SER A 30 -3.94 -37.58 14.57
N GLU A 31 -4.99 -36.89 14.15
CA GLU A 31 -6.34 -36.92 14.69
C GLU A 31 -6.99 -38.33 14.51
N HIS A 32 -6.81 -38.92 13.33
CA HIS A 32 -7.30 -40.29 13.06
C HIS A 32 -6.55 -41.33 13.88
N LEU A 33 -5.22 -41.10 14.05
CA LEU A 33 -4.39 -41.98 14.88
C LEU A 33 -4.84 -41.95 16.35
N LEU A 34 -5.20 -40.75 16.87
CA LEU A 34 -5.73 -40.58 18.22
C LEU A 34 -7.08 -41.32 18.39
N ILE A 35 -7.99 -41.19 17.42
CA ILE A 35 -9.27 -41.90 17.42
C ILE A 35 -9.04 -43.43 17.34
N GLY A 36 -8.10 -43.88 16.52
CA GLY A 36 -7.72 -45.27 16.41
C GLY A 36 -7.20 -45.85 17.73
N LEU A 37 -6.40 -45.08 18.49
CA LEU A 37 -5.93 -45.48 19.82
C LEU A 37 -7.07 -45.64 20.83
N ILE A 38 -8.10 -44.81 20.76
CA ILE A 38 -9.27 -44.89 21.64
C ILE A 38 -10.08 -46.15 21.30
N LYS A 39 -10.31 -46.42 20.01
CA LYS A 39 -11.11 -47.56 19.54
C LYS A 39 -10.44 -48.92 19.71
N ALA A 40 -9.10 -48.93 19.87
CA ALA A 40 -8.37 -50.20 20.16
C ALA A 40 -8.57 -50.63 21.62
N GLU A 41 -9.74 -51.13 21.92
CA GLU A 41 -10.11 -51.57 23.28
C GLU A 41 -9.12 -52.60 23.83
N GLY A 42 -8.80 -52.48 25.15
CA GLY A 42 -7.81 -53.33 25.83
C GLY A 42 -6.35 -52.92 25.61
N GLY A 43 -6.07 -51.84 24.89
CA GLY A 43 -4.76 -51.22 24.84
C GLY A 43 -4.52 -50.26 26.00
N LEU A 44 -3.27 -50.11 26.47
CA LEU A 44 -2.93 -49.19 27.57
C LEU A 44 -3.29 -47.75 27.23
N ALA A 45 -3.09 -47.33 25.99
CA ALA A 45 -3.47 -45.99 25.52
C ALA A 45 -4.99 -45.75 25.64
N SER A 46 -5.80 -46.71 25.20
CA SER A 46 -7.27 -46.63 25.29
C SER A 46 -7.73 -46.49 26.73
N SER A 47 -7.20 -47.27 27.64
CA SER A 47 -7.55 -47.23 29.06
C SER A 47 -7.23 -45.86 29.68
N VAL A 48 -6.07 -45.27 29.37
CA VAL A 48 -5.66 -43.94 29.88
C VAL A 48 -6.47 -42.84 29.25
N LEU A 49 -6.79 -42.88 27.97
CA LEU A 49 -7.62 -41.88 27.30
C LEU A 49 -9.04 -41.89 27.86
N LEU A 50 -9.65 -43.06 28.05
CA LEU A 50 -10.99 -43.21 28.62
C LEU A 50 -11.04 -42.77 30.10
N SER A 51 -10.01 -43.10 30.91
CA SER A 51 -9.92 -42.64 32.31
C SER A 51 -9.81 -41.12 32.46
N ASN A 52 -9.37 -40.42 31.43
CA ASN A 52 -9.34 -38.95 31.36
C ASN A 52 -10.54 -38.36 30.58
N ASP A 53 -11.64 -39.14 30.44
CA ASP A 53 -12.92 -38.75 29.81
C ASP A 53 -12.80 -38.34 28.34
N ILE A 54 -11.83 -38.93 27.60
CA ILE A 54 -11.62 -38.72 26.16
C ILE A 54 -12.25 -39.90 25.43
N THR A 55 -13.41 -39.64 24.79
CA THR A 55 -14.13 -40.63 23.97
C THR A 55 -13.93 -40.30 22.47
N ASP A 56 -14.08 -41.33 21.64
CA ASP A 56 -14.01 -41.20 20.19
C ASP A 56 -15.06 -40.23 19.64
N GLU A 57 -16.31 -40.27 20.19
CA GLU A 57 -17.37 -39.33 19.81
C GLU A 57 -16.98 -37.87 20.06
N LYS A 58 -16.34 -37.56 21.21
CA LYS A 58 -15.88 -36.18 21.51
C LYS A 58 -14.83 -35.71 20.51
N ILE A 59 -13.88 -36.58 20.16
CA ILE A 59 -12.83 -36.24 19.18
C ILE A 59 -13.41 -36.11 17.78
N ILE A 60 -14.28 -37.03 17.36
CA ILE A 60 -14.91 -36.97 16.03
C ILE A 60 -15.72 -35.68 15.87
N ASN A 61 -16.53 -35.29 16.87
CA ASN A 61 -17.28 -34.04 16.84
C ASN A 61 -16.37 -32.82 16.72
N LEU A 62 -15.24 -32.79 17.43
CA LEU A 62 -14.26 -31.70 17.31
C LEU A 62 -13.56 -31.69 15.96
N VAL A 63 -13.20 -32.81 15.41
CA VAL A 63 -12.62 -32.93 14.06
C VAL A 63 -13.60 -32.40 13.02
N CYS A 64 -14.88 -32.78 13.09
CA CYS A 64 -15.92 -32.29 12.18
C CYS A 64 -16.16 -30.78 12.31
N GLN A 65 -15.93 -30.19 13.49
CA GLN A 65 -16.10 -28.72 13.70
C GLN A 65 -14.88 -27.90 13.29
N LEU A 66 -13.67 -28.44 13.43
CA LEU A 66 -12.42 -27.71 13.27
C LEU A 66 -11.73 -27.99 11.92
N ILE A 67 -11.98 -29.12 11.31
CA ILE A 67 -11.39 -29.53 10.04
C ILE A 67 -12.53 -29.65 9.03
N ALA A 68 -12.64 -28.65 8.13
CA ALA A 68 -13.59 -28.73 7.02
C ALA A 68 -13.26 -29.95 6.15
N PRO A 69 -14.25 -30.76 5.71
CA PRO A 69 -14.00 -31.82 4.76
C PRO A 69 -13.48 -31.22 3.46
N ASP A 70 -12.32 -31.66 3.00
CA ASP A 70 -11.91 -31.48 1.62
C ASP A 70 -13.01 -32.03 0.74
N SER A 71 -13.67 -31.17 -0.05
CA SER A 71 -14.74 -31.44 -1.02
C SER A 71 -15.15 -32.93 -1.13
N VAL A 72 -16.43 -33.23 -1.01
CA VAL A 72 -17.06 -34.57 -1.06
C VAL A 72 -16.48 -35.45 -2.18
N VAL A 73 -15.33 -36.04 -1.94
CA VAL A 73 -14.74 -37.10 -2.76
C VAL A 73 -14.93 -38.39 -1.98
N ASN A 74 -15.69 -39.32 -2.53
CA ASN A 74 -15.80 -40.67 -2.03
C ASN A 74 -14.42 -41.34 -2.14
N VAL A 75 -13.56 -41.15 -1.14
CA VAL A 75 -12.24 -41.75 -1.05
C VAL A 75 -12.47 -43.17 -0.51
N LYS A 76 -12.39 -44.15 -1.40
CA LYS A 76 -12.53 -45.56 -1.01
C LYS A 76 -11.39 -46.06 -0.14
N GLU A 77 -10.18 -45.51 -0.26
CA GLU A 77 -9.02 -45.84 0.60
C GLU A 77 -8.13 -44.60 0.74
N PRO A 78 -7.66 -44.23 1.97
CA PRO A 78 -6.74 -43.10 2.15
C PRO A 78 -5.37 -43.42 1.54
N SER A 79 -4.77 -42.46 0.86
CA SER A 79 -3.52 -42.60 0.11
C SER A 79 -2.24 -42.69 0.97
N GLY A 80 -2.37 -42.89 2.28
CA GLY A 80 -1.25 -43.14 3.20
C GLY A 80 -1.18 -42.18 4.38
N TYR A 81 -0.09 -42.23 5.14
CA TYR A 81 0.15 -41.40 6.33
C TYR A 81 0.68 -40.05 5.96
N THR A 82 0.21 -39.01 6.67
CA THR A 82 0.81 -37.69 6.58
C THR A 82 2.29 -37.71 7.02
N PRO A 83 3.14 -36.78 6.56
CA PRO A 83 4.53 -36.71 7.02
C PRO A 83 4.63 -36.60 8.55
N ARG A 84 3.68 -35.94 9.20
CA ARG A 84 3.62 -35.77 10.66
C ARG A 84 3.31 -37.13 11.36
N VAL A 85 2.38 -37.93 10.84
CA VAL A 85 2.10 -39.27 11.39
C VAL A 85 3.31 -40.19 11.23
N ARG A 86 4.03 -40.13 10.12
CA ARG A 86 5.26 -40.90 9.93
C ARG A 86 6.29 -40.55 11.01
N HIS A 87 6.46 -39.23 11.27
CA HIS A 87 7.36 -38.76 12.33
C HIS A 87 6.92 -39.24 13.73
N ILE A 88 5.61 -39.22 14.03
CA ILE A 88 5.06 -39.76 15.29
C ILE A 88 5.36 -41.27 15.42
N LEU A 89 5.17 -42.06 14.36
CA LEU A 89 5.46 -43.50 14.39
C LEU A 89 6.97 -43.78 14.52
N ASP A 90 7.82 -42.99 13.91
CA ASP A 90 9.28 -43.09 14.10
C ASP A 90 9.70 -42.71 15.54
N ASN A 91 9.06 -41.72 16.14
CA ASN A 91 9.27 -41.35 17.54
C ASN A 91 8.71 -42.46 18.47
N ALA A 92 7.56 -43.05 18.16
CA ALA A 92 7.03 -44.21 18.92
C ALA A 92 8.00 -45.41 18.94
N ALA A 93 8.71 -45.64 17.83
CA ALA A 93 9.76 -46.67 17.79
C ALA A 93 10.95 -46.32 18.71
N ARG A 94 11.32 -45.04 18.79
CA ARG A 94 12.37 -44.55 19.72
C ARG A 94 11.95 -44.70 21.17
N GLU A 95 10.67 -44.37 21.49
CA GLU A 95 10.13 -44.59 22.85
C GLU A 95 10.06 -46.05 23.21
N ALA A 96 9.62 -46.95 22.30
CA ALA A 96 9.64 -48.40 22.57
C ALA A 96 11.06 -48.88 22.89
N ALA A 97 12.07 -48.47 22.13
CA ALA A 97 13.47 -48.79 22.43
C ALA A 97 13.92 -48.21 23.78
N ARG A 98 13.46 -47.01 24.15
CA ARG A 98 13.75 -46.36 25.44
C ARG A 98 13.21 -47.19 26.64
N PHE A 99 12.00 -47.68 26.49
CA PHE A 99 11.37 -48.55 27.51
C PHE A 99 11.77 -50.02 27.39
N LYS A 100 12.76 -50.36 26.56
CA LYS A 100 13.25 -51.72 26.30
C LYS A 100 12.17 -52.69 25.86
N SER A 101 11.16 -52.18 25.14
CA SER A 101 10.11 -53.02 24.54
C SER A 101 10.55 -53.49 23.16
N GLU A 102 10.36 -54.81 22.87
CA GLU A 102 10.69 -55.37 21.56
C GLU A 102 9.72 -54.92 20.44
N LEU A 103 8.49 -54.56 20.83
CA LEU A 103 7.44 -54.19 19.91
C LEU A 103 6.87 -52.82 20.28
N ILE A 104 6.43 -52.06 19.27
CA ILE A 104 5.77 -50.76 19.45
C ILE A 104 4.33 -51.00 19.88
N GLY A 105 3.99 -50.62 21.12
CA GLY A 105 2.64 -50.68 21.66
C GLY A 105 1.85 -49.41 21.49
N THR A 106 0.56 -49.44 21.84
CA THR A 106 -0.34 -48.28 21.83
C THR A 106 0.15 -47.16 22.74
N GLU A 107 0.75 -47.51 23.87
CA GLU A 107 1.35 -46.62 24.85
C GLU A 107 2.49 -45.77 24.24
N HIS A 108 3.36 -46.40 23.46
CA HIS A 108 4.48 -45.74 22.80
C HIS A 108 4.00 -44.72 21.75
N ILE A 109 2.92 -45.05 21.03
CA ILE A 109 2.29 -44.16 20.04
C ILE A 109 1.66 -42.96 20.76
N LEU A 110 0.95 -43.18 21.88
CA LEU A 110 0.34 -42.11 22.66
C LEU A 110 1.41 -41.17 23.26
N ILE A 111 2.52 -41.73 23.79
CA ILE A 111 3.68 -40.93 24.26
C ILE A 111 4.22 -40.05 23.13
N ALA A 112 4.39 -40.58 21.93
CA ALA A 112 4.88 -39.86 20.79
C ALA A 112 3.93 -38.74 20.37
N ILE A 113 2.60 -38.96 20.42
CA ILE A 113 1.59 -37.89 20.16
C ILE A 113 1.67 -36.81 21.23
N ILE A 114 1.78 -37.16 22.51
CA ILE A 114 1.88 -36.23 23.62
C ILE A 114 3.13 -35.32 23.50
N LYS A 115 4.26 -35.89 23.06
CA LYS A 115 5.52 -35.17 22.89
C LYS A 115 5.55 -34.27 21.63
N GLU A 116 4.70 -34.53 20.65
CA GLU A 116 4.58 -33.77 19.42
C GLU A 116 3.56 -32.64 19.59
N THR A 117 3.97 -31.53 20.21
CA THR A 117 3.08 -30.41 20.60
C THR A 117 2.37 -29.73 19.44
N ASP A 118 2.94 -29.77 18.23
CA ASP A 118 2.40 -29.15 17.03
C ASP A 118 1.44 -30.03 16.24
N SER A 119 1.16 -31.26 16.70
CA SER A 119 0.25 -32.18 16.03
C SER A 119 -1.21 -31.77 16.21
N VAL A 120 -2.07 -32.09 15.23
CA VAL A 120 -3.53 -31.87 15.34
C VAL A 120 -4.08 -32.62 16.56
N ALA A 121 -3.63 -33.85 16.80
CA ALA A 121 -4.02 -34.64 17.98
C ALA A 121 -3.70 -33.88 19.29
N SER A 122 -2.50 -33.32 19.44
CA SER A 122 -2.12 -32.52 20.63
C SER A 122 -2.99 -31.28 20.80
N ARG A 123 -3.34 -30.60 19.71
CA ARG A 123 -4.24 -29.43 19.74
C ARG A 123 -5.66 -29.85 20.18
N LEU A 124 -6.18 -30.94 19.67
CA LEU A 124 -7.48 -31.49 20.09
C LEU A 124 -7.51 -31.84 21.59
N LEU A 125 -6.46 -32.49 22.10
CA LEU A 125 -6.32 -32.80 23.54
C LEU A 125 -6.29 -31.54 24.39
N ASN A 126 -5.57 -30.48 23.94
CA ASN A 126 -5.54 -29.21 24.63
C ASN A 126 -6.89 -28.46 24.58
N THR A 127 -7.63 -28.55 23.46
CA THR A 127 -8.96 -27.92 23.32
C THR A 127 -10.00 -28.58 24.25
N ILE A 128 -9.90 -29.88 24.51
CA ILE A 128 -10.75 -30.59 25.49
C ILE A 128 -10.39 -30.20 26.93
N GLY A 129 -9.24 -29.54 27.14
CA GLY A 129 -8.80 -29.06 28.46
C GLY A 129 -8.15 -30.17 29.32
N VAL A 130 -7.68 -31.25 28.68
CA VAL A 130 -7.03 -32.37 29.40
C VAL A 130 -5.63 -31.95 29.83
N PRO A 131 -5.25 -32.12 31.09
CA PRO A 131 -3.89 -31.85 31.54
C PRO A 131 -2.94 -32.92 30.98
N VAL A 132 -2.32 -32.62 29.83
CA VAL A 132 -1.43 -33.54 29.08
C VAL A 132 -0.33 -34.13 29.98
N LYS A 133 0.16 -33.35 30.93
CA LYS A 133 1.15 -33.84 31.93
C LYS A 133 0.61 -34.91 32.84
N LYS A 134 -0.66 -34.77 33.25
CA LYS A 134 -1.31 -35.78 34.08
C LYS A 134 -1.51 -37.06 33.29
N MET A 135 -2.00 -36.96 32.06
CA MET A 135 -2.21 -38.12 31.19
C MET A 135 -0.89 -38.88 30.90
N TYR A 136 0.23 -38.15 30.78
CA TYR A 136 1.55 -38.80 30.63
C TYR A 136 1.96 -39.54 31.89
N VAL A 137 1.68 -38.97 33.09
CA VAL A 137 1.92 -39.67 34.40
C VAL A 137 1.06 -40.95 34.50
N ASP A 138 -0.23 -40.82 34.19
CA ASP A 138 -1.16 -41.94 34.24
C ASP A 138 -0.73 -43.09 33.26
N LEU A 139 -0.17 -42.71 32.12
CA LEU A 139 0.34 -43.66 31.14
C LEU A 139 1.61 -44.37 31.62
N LEU A 140 2.55 -43.64 32.24
CA LEU A 140 3.74 -44.26 32.84
C LEU A 140 3.41 -45.20 34.01
N MET A 141 2.46 -44.83 34.86
CA MET A 141 1.96 -45.70 35.95
C MET A 141 1.31 -46.96 35.38
N ALA A 142 0.53 -46.83 34.31
CA ALA A 142 -0.09 -47.99 33.65
C ALA A 142 0.95 -48.91 32.98
N MET A 143 2.12 -48.37 32.60
CA MET A 143 3.25 -49.18 32.11
C MET A 143 4.11 -49.81 33.24
N GLY A 144 3.84 -49.50 34.50
CA GLY A 144 4.59 -50.00 35.66
C GLY A 144 5.91 -49.25 35.93
N GLU A 145 6.08 -48.06 35.36
CA GLU A 145 7.26 -47.22 35.52
C GLU A 145 7.09 -46.21 36.66
N ASP A 146 8.20 -45.86 37.33
CA ASP A 146 8.15 -45.02 38.50
C ASP A 146 7.84 -43.55 38.15
N ALA A 147 6.81 -42.94 38.78
CA ALA A 147 6.37 -41.57 38.56
C ALA A 147 7.46 -40.50 38.87
N GLY A 148 8.52 -40.86 39.57
CA GLY A 148 9.68 -40.02 39.86
C GLY A 148 10.40 -39.55 38.58
N ARG A 149 10.31 -40.27 37.49
CA ARG A 149 10.92 -39.92 36.19
C ARG A 149 10.21 -38.81 35.43
N VAL A 150 8.98 -38.48 35.81
CA VAL A 150 8.16 -37.45 35.12
C VAL A 150 8.81 -36.07 35.13
N LYS A 151 9.48 -35.70 36.24
CA LYS A 151 10.23 -34.43 36.36
C LYS A 151 11.42 -34.35 35.39
N GLU A 152 12.07 -35.51 35.13
CA GLU A 152 13.19 -35.54 34.17
C GLU A 152 12.72 -35.48 32.71
N ASP A 153 11.58 -36.11 32.39
CA ASP A 153 11.10 -36.22 31.02
C ASP A 153 10.46 -34.93 30.45
N PHE A 154 9.77 -34.18 31.31
CA PHE A 154 9.24 -32.85 30.91
C PHE A 154 10.23 -31.70 31.09
N GLN A 155 11.31 -31.91 31.89
CA GLN A 155 12.44 -30.96 31.94
C GLN A 155 13.57 -31.30 30.96
N ASN A 156 13.65 -32.53 30.44
CA ASN A 156 14.78 -33.01 29.64
C ASN A 156 14.34 -33.54 28.26
N GLY A 157 13.40 -32.92 27.58
CA GLY A 157 13.08 -33.18 26.17
C GLY A 157 14.16 -32.70 25.20
N ARG A 158 15.44 -33.04 25.47
CA ARG A 158 16.57 -32.83 24.55
C ARG A 158 17.54 -34.00 24.54
N PRO A 159 18.08 -34.40 23.36
CA PRO A 159 19.18 -35.37 23.30
C PRO A 159 20.40 -34.82 24.03
N ARG A 160 20.96 -35.59 24.96
CA ARG A 160 22.25 -35.32 25.60
C ARG A 160 23.37 -35.41 24.53
N GLY A 161 23.60 -34.29 23.80
CA GLY A 161 24.90 -33.89 23.34
C GLY A 161 25.47 -32.97 24.42
N ASN A 162 26.69 -33.25 24.80
CA ASN A 162 27.45 -32.51 25.79
C ASN A 162 27.54 -31.04 25.45
N ASP A 163 26.63 -30.15 25.98
CA ASP A 163 26.94 -28.75 26.11
C ASP A 163 26.02 -28.04 27.11
N LYS A 164 26.70 -27.46 28.10
CA LYS A 164 26.19 -26.56 29.10
C LYS A 164 25.81 -25.24 28.45
N LYS A 165 24.56 -25.04 27.97
CA LYS A 165 24.00 -23.65 27.74
C LYS A 165 22.62 -23.75 27.11
N SER A 166 21.56 -23.79 27.95
CA SER A 166 20.17 -23.77 27.45
C SER A 166 19.76 -22.36 27.06
N THR A 167 19.41 -22.12 25.77
CA THR A 167 18.88 -20.86 25.22
C THR A 167 17.39 -20.96 24.91
N ALA A 168 16.61 -21.68 25.74
CA ALA A 168 15.23 -22.04 25.43
C ALA A 168 14.28 -20.85 25.34
N THR A 169 14.45 -19.85 26.23
CA THR A 169 13.63 -18.63 26.19
C THR A 169 14.06 -17.73 25.00
N LEU A 170 15.37 -17.65 24.75
CA LEU A 170 15.91 -16.88 23.63
C LEU A 170 15.42 -17.46 22.27
N ASP A 171 15.53 -18.77 22.10
CA ASP A 171 15.11 -19.44 20.85
C ASP A 171 13.59 -19.34 20.62
N GLN A 172 12.78 -19.16 21.69
CA GLN A 172 11.33 -18.97 21.59
C GLN A 172 10.96 -17.57 21.01
N TYR A 173 11.73 -16.54 21.36
CA TYR A 173 11.48 -15.15 20.97
C TYR A 173 12.50 -14.59 19.99
N SER A 174 13.31 -15.46 19.37
CA SER A 174 14.30 -15.02 18.39
C SER A 174 14.30 -15.89 17.13
N ARG A 175 14.77 -15.29 16.05
CA ARG A 175 14.96 -15.93 14.75
C ARG A 175 16.46 -16.05 14.51
N ASP A 176 16.97 -17.26 14.27
CA ASP A 176 18.40 -17.50 14.03
C ASP A 176 18.76 -17.27 12.56
N LEU A 177 19.32 -16.08 12.26
CA LEU A 177 19.75 -15.71 10.91
C LEU A 177 20.91 -16.60 10.43
N THR A 178 21.82 -17.00 11.33
CA THR A 178 22.94 -17.89 10.97
C THR A 178 22.46 -19.28 10.59
N GLN A 179 21.43 -19.80 11.24
CA GLN A 179 20.83 -21.06 10.85
C GLN A 179 20.11 -20.94 9.51
N MET A 180 19.35 -19.87 9.29
CA MET A 180 18.67 -19.62 8.02
C MET A 180 19.65 -19.47 6.86
N ALA A 181 20.82 -18.81 7.10
CA ALA A 181 21.89 -18.74 6.12
C ALA A 181 22.41 -20.14 5.72
N ARG A 182 22.63 -21.04 6.72
CA ARG A 182 23.03 -22.44 6.45
C ARG A 182 22.00 -23.22 5.66
N GLU A 183 20.73 -22.93 5.87
CA GLU A 183 19.60 -23.57 5.18
C GLU A 183 19.31 -22.94 3.80
N GLY A 184 20.05 -21.87 3.40
CA GLY A 184 19.84 -21.16 2.14
C GLY A 184 18.54 -20.37 2.06
N ARG A 185 17.95 -20.01 3.20
CA ARG A 185 16.65 -19.31 3.29
C ARG A 185 16.76 -17.80 3.31
N LEU A 186 17.97 -17.25 3.43
CA LEU A 186 18.18 -15.81 3.39
C LEU A 186 18.27 -15.30 1.95
N ASP A 187 17.83 -14.09 1.74
CA ASP A 187 17.96 -13.42 0.47
C ASP A 187 19.42 -13.01 0.20
N PRO A 188 19.87 -13.02 -1.06
CA PRO A 188 21.22 -12.58 -1.40
C PRO A 188 21.36 -11.07 -1.12
N VAL A 189 22.37 -10.69 -0.37
CA VAL A 189 22.65 -9.29 -0.04
C VAL A 189 23.65 -8.73 -1.04
N ILE A 190 23.26 -7.69 -1.76
CA ILE A 190 24.02 -7.08 -2.85
C ILE A 190 24.25 -5.60 -2.55
N GLY A 191 25.46 -5.10 -2.81
CA GLY A 191 25.79 -3.66 -2.73
C GLY A 191 25.87 -3.11 -1.31
N ARG A 192 26.10 -3.95 -0.28
CA ARG A 192 26.24 -3.55 1.13
C ARG A 192 27.54 -4.03 1.77
N GLU A 193 28.55 -4.27 0.95
CA GLU A 193 29.86 -4.81 1.37
C GLU A 193 30.55 -3.89 2.35
N GLU A 194 30.53 -2.58 2.13
CA GLU A 194 31.20 -1.59 2.96
C GLU A 194 30.57 -1.49 4.35
N GLU A 195 29.24 -1.45 4.41
CA GLU A 195 28.50 -1.38 5.67
C GLU A 195 28.67 -2.67 6.48
N ILE A 196 28.59 -3.84 5.84
CA ILE A 196 28.82 -5.13 6.51
C ILE A 196 30.28 -5.17 7.04
N GLN A 197 31.27 -4.76 6.27
CA GLN A 197 32.66 -4.70 6.72
C GLN A 197 32.84 -3.73 7.89
N ARG A 198 32.12 -2.59 7.85
CA ARG A 198 32.14 -1.63 8.95
C ARG A 198 31.52 -2.20 10.22
N VAL A 199 30.41 -2.93 10.12
CA VAL A 199 29.78 -3.66 11.23
C VAL A 199 30.75 -4.67 11.82
N ILE A 200 31.44 -5.49 11.00
CA ILE A 200 32.44 -6.46 11.43
C ILE A 200 33.60 -5.77 12.18
N GLN A 201 34.10 -4.65 11.64
CA GLN A 201 35.16 -3.87 12.31
C GLN A 201 34.71 -3.38 13.70
N ILE A 202 33.47 -2.87 13.82
CA ILE A 202 32.94 -2.38 15.09
C ILE A 202 32.77 -3.51 16.08
N LEU A 203 32.21 -4.65 15.68
CA LEU A 203 32.01 -5.84 16.53
C LEU A 203 33.37 -6.39 17.07
N SER A 204 34.46 -6.21 16.32
CA SER A 204 35.81 -6.64 16.70
C SER A 204 36.52 -5.67 17.65
N ARG A 205 35.92 -4.50 17.98
CA ARG A 205 36.52 -3.50 18.87
C ARG A 205 36.44 -3.94 20.33
N ARG A 206 37.37 -3.45 21.15
CA ARG A 206 37.35 -3.68 22.60
C ARG A 206 36.29 -2.87 23.31
N THR A 207 36.00 -1.68 22.84
CA THR A 207 34.99 -0.74 23.38
C THR A 207 34.18 -0.15 22.24
N LYS A 208 32.96 0.32 22.52
CA LYS A 208 32.01 0.76 21.46
C LYS A 208 31.85 -0.30 20.36
N ASN A 209 31.62 -1.54 20.82
CA ASN A 209 31.54 -2.72 19.95
C ASN A 209 30.09 -3.11 19.59
N ASN A 210 29.16 -2.19 19.76
CA ASN A 210 27.77 -2.38 19.34
C ASN A 210 27.49 -1.44 18.15
N PRO A 211 27.41 -1.93 16.91
CA PRO A 211 27.02 -1.11 15.77
C PRO A 211 25.54 -0.77 15.84
N CYS A 212 25.21 0.45 15.42
CA CYS A 212 23.83 0.89 15.22
C CYS A 212 23.65 1.34 13.77
N LEU A 213 22.88 0.59 13.00
CA LEU A 213 22.54 0.90 11.61
C LEU A 213 21.52 2.04 11.59
N ILE A 214 21.90 3.16 11.00
CA ILE A 214 21.07 4.36 10.95
C ILE A 214 20.73 4.69 9.50
N GLY A 215 19.47 4.76 9.18
CA GLY A 215 19.00 5.09 7.84
C GLY A 215 17.47 5.15 7.77
N GLU A 216 16.98 5.66 6.67
CA GLU A 216 15.55 5.76 6.43
C GLU A 216 14.87 4.37 6.37
N PRO A 217 13.55 4.27 6.58
CA PRO A 217 12.81 3.02 6.41
C PRO A 217 12.97 2.49 4.97
N GLY A 218 13.13 1.17 4.82
CA GLY A 218 13.19 0.54 3.49
C GLY A 218 14.54 0.62 2.76
N VAL A 219 15.60 1.22 3.36
CA VAL A 219 16.94 1.26 2.73
C VAL A 219 17.74 -0.05 2.85
N GLY A 220 17.21 -1.07 3.53
CA GLY A 220 17.85 -2.38 3.64
C GLY A 220 18.74 -2.57 4.88
N LYS A 221 18.41 -1.94 6.02
CA LYS A 221 19.13 -2.12 7.29
C LYS A 221 19.15 -3.58 7.76
N THR A 222 18.02 -4.26 7.66
CA THR A 222 17.87 -5.68 8.04
C THR A 222 18.69 -6.60 7.14
N ALA A 223 18.79 -6.29 5.83
CA ALA A 223 19.60 -7.03 4.87
C ALA A 223 21.11 -7.03 5.25
N ILE A 224 21.62 -5.95 5.87
CA ILE A 224 23.00 -5.90 6.35
C ILE A 224 23.25 -6.96 7.45
N ALA A 225 22.27 -7.17 8.35
CA ALA A 225 22.36 -8.23 9.36
C ALA A 225 22.30 -9.63 8.73
N GLU A 226 21.45 -9.81 7.73
CA GLU A 226 21.37 -11.07 6.97
C GLU A 226 22.66 -11.36 6.20
N GLY A 227 23.26 -10.34 5.56
CA GLY A 227 24.56 -10.44 4.89
C GLY A 227 25.69 -10.74 5.86
N LEU A 228 25.67 -10.18 7.08
CA LEU A 228 26.60 -10.57 8.13
C LEU A 228 26.44 -12.04 8.52
N ALA A 229 25.22 -12.52 8.67
CA ALA A 229 24.94 -13.92 8.97
C ALA A 229 25.48 -14.87 7.87
N ALA A 230 25.30 -14.50 6.61
CA ALA A 230 25.86 -15.25 5.47
C ALA A 230 27.38 -15.30 5.52
N ARG A 231 28.06 -14.17 5.75
CA ARG A 231 29.53 -14.11 5.88
C ARG A 231 30.05 -14.91 7.08
N ILE A 232 29.33 -14.96 8.20
CA ILE A 232 29.69 -15.80 9.35
C ILE A 232 29.65 -17.29 8.96
N VAL A 233 28.62 -17.70 8.22
CA VAL A 233 28.50 -19.09 7.78
C VAL A 233 29.53 -19.48 6.74
N GLU A 234 29.88 -18.57 5.83
CA GLU A 234 30.94 -18.74 4.84
C GLU A 234 32.37 -18.72 5.46
N GLY A 235 32.47 -18.25 6.70
CA GLY A 235 33.75 -18.12 7.37
C GLY A 235 34.57 -16.88 6.97
N ASN A 236 33.99 -15.95 6.22
CA ASN A 236 34.63 -14.71 5.73
C ASN A 236 34.59 -13.59 6.79
N VAL A 237 34.88 -13.93 8.03
CA VAL A 237 34.87 -13.01 9.18
C VAL A 237 36.06 -13.31 10.10
N PRO A 238 36.53 -12.34 10.92
CA PRO A 238 37.55 -12.57 11.94
C PRO A 238 37.18 -13.68 12.94
N GLU A 239 38.21 -14.37 13.50
CA GLU A 239 37.99 -15.45 14.47
C GLU A 239 37.10 -15.05 15.67
N THR A 240 37.08 -13.76 16.04
CA THR A 240 36.28 -13.24 17.14
C THR A 240 34.77 -13.35 16.92
N ILE A 241 34.34 -13.50 15.66
CA ILE A 241 32.94 -13.52 15.25
C ILE A 241 32.54 -14.85 14.57
N LYS A 242 33.51 -15.64 14.12
CA LYS A 242 33.34 -16.84 13.30
C LYS A 242 32.39 -17.90 13.89
N ASP A 243 32.43 -18.07 15.20
CA ASP A 243 31.60 -19.09 15.90
C ASP A 243 30.36 -18.52 16.55
N LYS A 244 30.00 -17.27 16.21
CA LYS A 244 28.82 -16.64 16.79
C LYS A 244 27.55 -16.95 16.03
N ARG A 245 26.44 -17.01 16.76
CA ARG A 245 25.07 -17.10 16.25
C ARG A 245 24.50 -15.69 16.20
N LEU A 246 24.01 -15.26 15.08
CA LEU A 246 23.28 -13.99 14.94
C LEU A 246 21.78 -14.23 15.05
N LEU A 247 21.18 -13.69 16.10
CA LEU A 247 19.77 -13.87 16.44
C LEU A 247 19.01 -12.55 16.36
N THR A 248 17.94 -12.49 15.58
CA THR A 248 16.99 -11.37 15.59
C THR A 248 15.98 -11.57 16.69
N LEU A 249 15.89 -10.62 17.63
CA LEU A 249 14.94 -10.69 18.75
C LEU A 249 13.60 -10.08 18.35
N ASP A 250 12.52 -10.85 18.52
CA ASP A 250 11.14 -10.38 18.33
C ASP A 250 10.60 -9.75 19.63
N LEU A 251 10.67 -8.44 19.68
CA LEU A 251 10.20 -7.66 20.83
C LEU A 251 8.69 -7.65 20.95
N SER A 252 8.01 -7.58 19.80
CA SER A 252 6.54 -7.59 19.74
C SER A 252 5.98 -8.90 20.30
N GLY A 253 6.59 -10.03 19.92
CA GLY A 253 6.25 -11.34 20.48
C GLY A 253 6.52 -11.48 21.98
N MET A 254 7.53 -10.76 22.50
CA MET A 254 7.83 -10.76 23.95
C MET A 254 6.81 -9.95 24.75
N VAL A 255 6.24 -8.89 24.19
CA VAL A 255 5.19 -8.08 24.79
C VAL A 255 3.84 -8.75 24.66
N ALA A 256 3.57 -9.41 23.55
CA ALA A 256 2.33 -10.12 23.30
C ALA A 256 2.10 -11.21 24.36
N GLY A 257 0.90 -11.23 24.94
CA GLY A 257 0.52 -12.20 25.97
C GLY A 257 1.07 -11.93 27.38
N SER A 258 1.78 -10.81 27.62
CA SER A 258 2.10 -10.34 28.99
C SER A 258 0.94 -9.50 29.50
N LYS A 259 0.25 -10.00 30.56
CA LYS A 259 -0.85 -9.25 31.21
C LYS A 259 -0.33 -8.12 32.12
N TYR A 260 0.92 -8.22 32.57
CA TYR A 260 1.53 -7.29 33.52
C TYR A 260 2.94 -6.91 33.08
N ARG A 261 3.33 -5.65 33.34
CA ARG A 261 4.66 -5.09 33.06
C ARG A 261 5.81 -5.97 33.58
N GLY A 262 5.67 -6.56 34.76
CA GLY A 262 6.69 -7.42 35.36
C GLY A 262 6.99 -8.70 34.58
N GLU A 263 6.04 -9.25 33.84
CA GLU A 263 6.25 -10.45 33.03
C GLU A 263 7.18 -10.19 31.85
N PHE A 264 7.03 -9.06 31.17
CA PHE A 264 7.92 -8.64 30.08
C PHE A 264 9.35 -8.39 30.58
N GLU A 265 9.48 -7.66 31.72
CA GLU A 265 10.80 -7.41 32.33
C GLU A 265 11.49 -8.72 32.73
N GLU A 266 10.74 -9.70 33.23
CA GLU A 266 11.28 -11.02 33.58
C GLU A 266 11.71 -11.80 32.33
N ARG A 267 10.95 -11.75 31.23
CA ARG A 267 11.31 -12.39 29.97
C ARG A 267 12.61 -11.82 29.40
N ILE A 268 12.76 -10.47 29.36
CA ILE A 268 14.00 -9.83 28.90
C ILE A 268 15.16 -10.19 29.81
N LYS A 269 15.00 -10.19 31.12
CA LYS A 269 16.06 -10.59 32.05
C LYS A 269 16.50 -12.04 31.82
N LYS A 270 15.59 -12.96 31.55
CA LYS A 270 15.91 -14.35 31.20
C LYS A 270 16.68 -14.45 29.87
N VAL A 271 16.22 -13.74 28.83
CA VAL A 271 16.89 -13.69 27.53
C VAL A 271 18.32 -13.17 27.67
N ILE A 272 18.53 -12.07 28.39
CA ILE A 272 19.86 -11.50 28.62
C ILE A 272 20.75 -12.48 29.38
N ALA A 273 20.22 -13.16 30.40
CA ALA A 273 20.94 -14.17 31.16
C ALA A 273 21.34 -15.37 30.27
N GLU A 274 20.46 -15.82 29.38
CA GLU A 274 20.76 -16.89 28.45
C GLU A 274 21.83 -16.47 27.42
N VAL A 275 21.74 -15.24 26.84
CA VAL A 275 22.75 -14.67 25.93
C VAL A 275 24.12 -14.60 26.61
N LYS A 276 24.17 -14.08 27.83
CA LYS A 276 25.40 -13.99 28.65
C LYS A 276 26.02 -15.35 28.91
N ASN A 277 25.21 -16.34 29.29
CA ASN A 277 25.64 -17.70 29.60
C ASN A 277 26.09 -18.44 28.31
N ALA A 278 25.45 -18.17 27.17
CA ALA A 278 25.84 -18.73 25.89
C ALA A 278 27.21 -18.22 25.41
N GLY A 279 27.46 -16.93 25.48
CA GLY A 279 28.76 -16.26 25.15
C GLY A 279 29.05 -16.19 23.66
N ASN A 280 28.35 -16.97 22.83
CA ASN A 280 28.52 -17.01 21.39
C ASN A 280 27.33 -16.40 20.60
N VAL A 281 26.55 -15.54 21.23
CA VAL A 281 25.36 -14.95 20.63
C VAL A 281 25.62 -13.47 20.32
N LEU A 282 25.25 -13.05 19.09
CA LEU A 282 25.07 -11.67 18.68
C LEU A 282 23.57 -11.41 18.54
N LEU A 283 23.09 -10.37 19.18
CA LEU A 283 21.68 -9.97 19.06
C LEU A 283 21.54 -8.91 17.98
N PHE A 284 20.56 -9.07 17.09
CA PHE A 284 20.09 -8.02 16.21
C PHE A 284 18.73 -7.52 16.71
N LEU A 285 18.62 -6.21 16.86
CA LEU A 285 17.38 -5.53 17.26
C LEU A 285 17.00 -4.55 16.17
N ASP A 286 15.95 -4.90 15.44
CA ASP A 286 15.32 -3.93 14.57
C ASP A 286 14.50 -2.96 15.41
N GLU A 287 14.38 -1.71 14.95
CA GLU A 287 13.69 -0.64 15.68
C GLU A 287 14.15 -0.52 17.16
N ILE A 288 15.46 -0.49 17.38
CA ILE A 288 16.04 -0.47 18.76
C ILE A 288 15.46 0.64 19.64
N HIS A 289 14.94 1.72 19.06
CA HIS A 289 14.30 2.81 19.76
C HIS A 289 13.04 2.36 20.54
N THR A 290 12.37 1.29 20.09
CA THR A 290 11.18 0.75 20.80
C THR A 290 11.50 0.22 22.20
N ILE A 291 12.73 -0.27 22.41
CA ILE A 291 13.18 -0.70 23.74
C ILE A 291 13.66 0.48 24.59
N ILE A 292 14.29 1.49 23.95
CA ILE A 292 15.02 2.55 24.60
C ILE A 292 14.13 3.77 24.88
N GLY A 293 13.11 4.01 24.06
CA GLY A 293 12.30 5.22 24.07
C GLY A 293 10.91 5.10 24.70
N ALA A 294 10.49 3.93 25.09
CA ALA A 294 9.12 3.68 25.57
C ALA A 294 8.78 4.29 26.95
N GLY A 295 9.69 5.08 27.55
CA GLY A 295 9.54 5.62 28.91
C GLY A 295 8.80 6.97 29.07
N GLY A 296 8.29 7.57 27.97
CA GLY A 296 7.71 8.92 28.00
C GLY A 296 6.20 9.01 28.26
N ALA A 297 5.45 7.94 28.12
CA ALA A 297 4.02 7.90 28.47
C ALA A 297 3.82 7.10 29.77
N GLU A 298 2.90 7.55 30.63
CA GLU A 298 2.53 6.81 31.85
C GLU A 298 2.09 5.38 31.47
N GLY A 299 2.98 4.40 31.77
CA GLY A 299 2.74 2.98 31.46
C GLY A 299 3.66 2.35 30.40
N ALA A 300 4.53 3.11 29.74
CA ALA A 300 5.45 2.58 28.75
C ALA A 300 6.60 1.75 29.38
N ILE A 301 6.99 0.68 28.67
CA ILE A 301 7.92 -0.36 29.16
C ILE A 301 9.36 0.14 28.93
N ASP A 302 10.09 0.46 29.98
CA ASP A 302 11.49 0.87 29.91
C ASP A 302 12.44 -0.35 30.08
N ALA A 303 12.67 -1.06 28.95
CA ALA A 303 13.63 -2.15 28.93
C ALA A 303 15.08 -1.66 28.89
N SER A 304 15.32 -0.36 28.65
CA SER A 304 16.66 0.20 28.57
C SER A 304 17.43 0.04 29.88
N ASN A 305 16.76 0.18 31.03
CA ASN A 305 17.35 0.02 32.34
C ASN A 305 17.83 -1.42 32.61
N ILE A 306 17.29 -2.41 31.90
CA ILE A 306 17.70 -3.82 32.03
C ILE A 306 18.91 -4.09 31.10
N LEU A 307 18.93 -3.48 29.91
CA LEU A 307 20.01 -3.67 28.92
C LEU A 307 21.26 -2.86 29.24
N LYS A 308 21.13 -1.62 29.72
CA LYS A 308 22.24 -0.70 30.03
C LYS A 308 23.37 -1.32 30.86
N PRO A 309 23.10 -2.04 31.98
CA PRO A 309 24.16 -2.64 32.79
C PRO A 309 24.97 -3.70 32.04
N SER A 310 24.31 -4.54 31.27
CA SER A 310 24.96 -5.63 30.50
C SER A 310 25.75 -5.11 29.29
N LEU A 311 25.21 -4.08 28.60
CA LEU A 311 25.93 -3.35 27.55
C LEU A 311 27.14 -2.59 28.12
N ALA A 312 26.99 -1.96 29.30
CA ALA A 312 28.04 -1.22 29.97
C ALA A 312 29.24 -2.11 30.36
N ARG A 313 28.99 -3.35 30.77
CA ARG A 313 30.02 -4.32 31.14
C ARG A 313 30.57 -5.10 29.93
N GLY A 314 29.98 -4.94 28.73
CA GLY A 314 30.38 -5.69 27.55
C GLY A 314 29.99 -7.19 27.63
N GLU A 315 29.01 -7.54 28.46
CA GLU A 315 28.54 -8.90 28.66
C GLU A 315 27.72 -9.44 27.49
N ILE A 316 27.12 -8.53 26.70
CA ILE A 316 26.34 -8.81 25.49
C ILE A 316 26.83 -7.93 24.34
N GLN A 317 26.77 -8.42 23.13
CA GLN A 317 26.97 -7.66 21.91
C GLN A 317 25.66 -7.56 21.13
N LEU A 318 25.37 -6.34 20.67
CA LEU A 318 24.11 -5.99 20.05
C LEU A 318 24.35 -5.17 18.79
N ILE A 319 23.61 -5.50 17.73
CA ILE A 319 23.49 -4.72 16.51
C ILE A 319 22.11 -4.08 16.54
N GLY A 320 22.01 -2.76 16.56
CA GLY A 320 20.74 -2.04 16.50
C GLY A 320 20.46 -1.54 15.09
N ALA A 321 19.20 -1.42 14.72
CA ALA A 321 18.78 -0.70 13.53
C ALA A 321 17.71 0.33 13.93
N THR A 322 17.77 1.54 13.36
CA THR A 322 16.82 2.63 13.64
C THR A 322 16.90 3.72 12.57
N THR A 323 16.04 4.73 12.65
CA THR A 323 16.12 5.94 11.83
C THR A 323 17.08 6.97 12.45
N LEU A 324 17.48 7.98 11.67
CA LEU A 324 18.35 9.05 12.16
C LEU A 324 17.67 9.89 13.24
N GLU A 325 16.40 10.16 13.09
CA GLU A 325 15.59 10.92 14.04
C GLU A 325 15.48 10.21 15.39
N GLU A 326 15.11 8.92 15.35
CA GLU A 326 14.97 8.08 16.54
C GLU A 326 16.32 7.86 17.25
N TYR A 327 17.41 7.73 16.48
CA TYR A 327 18.75 7.64 17.05
C TYR A 327 19.10 8.88 17.86
N ARG A 328 18.88 10.07 17.29
CA ARG A 328 19.12 11.35 18.00
C ARG A 328 18.24 11.52 19.21
N LYS A 329 16.98 11.14 19.11
CA LYS A 329 15.99 11.31 20.18
C LYS A 329 16.22 10.39 21.37
N HIS A 330 16.62 9.13 21.12
CA HIS A 330 16.63 8.07 22.14
C HIS A 330 18.03 7.55 22.50
N ILE A 331 18.99 7.52 21.59
CA ILE A 331 20.33 6.96 21.85
C ILE A 331 21.34 8.06 22.11
N GLU A 332 21.40 9.08 21.29
CA GLU A 332 22.39 10.17 21.39
C GLU A 332 22.18 11.03 22.64
N LYS A 333 20.93 11.21 23.08
CA LYS A 333 20.62 11.93 24.33
C LYS A 333 20.99 11.14 25.60
N ASP A 334 21.17 9.83 25.50
CA ASP A 334 21.54 8.99 26.65
C ASP A 334 23.06 8.73 26.66
N ALA A 335 23.77 9.44 27.52
CA ALA A 335 25.24 9.36 27.61
C ALA A 335 25.78 7.94 27.88
N ALA A 336 24.98 7.03 28.48
CA ALA A 336 25.37 5.66 28.71
C ALA A 336 25.32 4.80 27.44
N LEU A 337 24.31 5.04 26.60
CA LEU A 337 24.14 4.35 25.33
C LEU A 337 25.04 4.91 24.24
N GLU A 338 25.16 6.22 24.12
CA GLU A 338 26.05 6.91 23.17
C GLU A 338 27.50 6.41 23.24
N ARG A 339 27.99 6.15 24.46
CA ARG A 339 29.33 5.61 24.69
C ARG A 339 29.47 4.12 24.30
N ARG A 340 28.39 3.43 23.99
CA ARG A 340 28.39 1.98 23.70
C ARG A 340 28.04 1.66 22.27
N PHE A 341 27.19 2.48 21.65
CA PHE A 341 26.83 2.33 20.25
C PHE A 341 27.76 3.12 19.33
N GLN A 342 28.03 2.54 18.17
CA GLN A 342 28.76 3.21 17.10
C GLN A 342 27.83 3.30 15.90
N PRO A 343 27.48 4.51 15.43
CA PRO A 343 26.61 4.67 14.26
C PRO A 343 27.29 4.17 12.99
N VAL A 344 26.52 3.48 12.18
CA VAL A 344 26.82 3.09 10.80
C VAL A 344 25.69 3.64 9.94
N LYS A 345 26.00 4.63 9.11
CA LYS A 345 25.02 5.26 8.23
C LYS A 345 24.73 4.32 7.06
N VAL A 346 23.47 4.06 6.82
CA VAL A 346 22.94 3.27 5.70
C VAL A 346 22.17 4.22 4.80
N GLU A 347 22.76 4.56 3.67
CA GLU A 347 22.17 5.48 2.71
C GLU A 347 21.24 4.74 1.73
N GLU A 348 20.33 5.49 1.10
CA GLU A 348 19.53 4.97 0.00
C GLU A 348 20.46 4.56 -1.15
N PRO A 349 20.31 3.35 -1.70
CA PRO A 349 21.13 2.91 -2.81
C PRO A 349 20.86 3.75 -4.06
N THR A 350 21.88 3.89 -4.90
CA THR A 350 21.72 4.49 -6.22
C THR A 350 20.77 3.66 -7.09
N ALA A 351 20.25 4.26 -8.16
CA ALA A 351 19.39 3.52 -9.07
C ALA A 351 20.07 2.28 -9.69
N GLU A 352 21.38 2.37 -9.94
CA GLU A 352 22.17 1.28 -10.50
C GLU A 352 22.36 0.14 -9.50
N GLU A 353 22.67 0.45 -8.26
CA GLU A 353 22.75 -0.53 -7.17
C GLU A 353 21.38 -1.17 -6.90
N ALA A 354 20.30 -0.39 -6.87
CA ALA A 354 18.95 -0.91 -6.71
C ALA A 354 18.57 -1.90 -7.82
N ILE A 355 18.92 -1.62 -9.08
CA ILE A 355 18.70 -2.55 -10.19
C ILE A 355 19.47 -3.86 -9.95
N GLN A 356 20.72 -3.80 -9.46
CA GLN A 356 21.51 -5.00 -9.15
C GLN A 356 20.88 -5.81 -8.01
N ILE A 357 20.39 -5.13 -6.95
CA ILE A 357 19.69 -5.76 -5.84
C ILE A 357 18.45 -6.50 -6.35
N LEU A 358 17.61 -5.84 -7.15
CA LEU A 358 16.41 -6.44 -7.67
C LEU A 358 16.70 -7.62 -8.63
N ARG A 359 17.76 -7.54 -9.44
CA ARG A 359 18.22 -8.68 -10.27
C ARG A 359 18.59 -9.89 -9.43
N GLY A 360 19.23 -9.67 -8.28
CA GLY A 360 19.55 -10.75 -7.35
C GLY A 360 18.34 -11.37 -6.65
N LEU A 361 17.30 -10.58 -6.39
CA LEU A 361 16.07 -11.03 -5.75
C LEU A 361 15.07 -11.63 -6.75
N LYS A 362 15.14 -11.25 -8.02
CA LYS A 362 14.22 -11.60 -9.10
C LYS A 362 13.83 -13.09 -9.09
N GLY A 363 14.78 -14.00 -9.03
CA GLY A 363 14.53 -15.45 -9.08
C GLY A 363 13.62 -15.95 -7.95
N ARG A 364 13.69 -15.36 -6.76
CA ARG A 364 12.81 -15.74 -5.64
C ARG A 364 11.38 -15.26 -5.83
N TYR A 365 11.20 -14.05 -6.37
CA TYR A 365 9.85 -13.53 -6.69
C TYR A 365 9.24 -14.32 -7.85
N GLU A 366 10.03 -14.70 -8.86
CA GLU A 366 9.60 -15.58 -9.95
C GLU A 366 9.12 -16.94 -9.43
N GLU A 367 9.86 -17.55 -8.50
CA GLU A 367 9.50 -18.82 -7.87
C GLU A 367 8.24 -18.71 -7.00
N HIS A 368 8.11 -17.62 -6.24
CA HIS A 368 6.96 -17.42 -5.34
C HIS A 368 5.65 -17.18 -6.12
N HIS A 369 5.69 -16.32 -7.12
CA HIS A 369 4.50 -15.95 -7.89
C HIS A 369 4.25 -16.83 -9.11
N HIS A 370 5.21 -17.69 -9.48
CA HIS A 370 5.17 -18.50 -10.70
C HIS A 370 5.01 -17.66 -11.98
N VAL A 371 5.75 -16.56 -12.06
CA VAL A 371 5.81 -15.63 -13.19
C VAL A 371 7.24 -15.48 -13.66
N THR A 372 7.43 -14.95 -14.85
CA THR A 372 8.76 -14.56 -15.37
C THR A 372 8.84 -13.03 -15.38
N ILE A 373 9.82 -12.45 -14.70
CA ILE A 373 10.02 -11.00 -14.63
C ILE A 373 11.07 -10.62 -15.67
N THR A 374 10.79 -9.67 -16.56
CA THR A 374 11.77 -9.23 -17.55
C THR A 374 12.83 -8.30 -16.92
N ASP A 375 13.96 -8.13 -17.57
CA ASP A 375 14.99 -7.20 -17.08
C ASP A 375 14.54 -5.74 -17.25
N GLU A 376 13.74 -5.49 -18.28
CA GLU A 376 13.09 -4.20 -18.53
C GLU A 376 12.13 -3.84 -17.39
N ALA A 377 11.37 -4.80 -16.86
CA ALA A 377 10.49 -4.61 -15.71
C ALA A 377 11.28 -4.22 -14.46
N VAL A 378 12.43 -4.86 -14.21
CA VAL A 378 13.32 -4.52 -13.09
C VAL A 378 13.84 -3.08 -13.21
N VAL A 379 14.31 -2.70 -14.41
CA VAL A 379 14.78 -1.34 -14.67
C VAL A 379 13.64 -0.32 -14.55
N ALA A 380 12.46 -0.66 -15.05
CA ALA A 380 11.27 0.18 -14.95
C ALA A 380 10.82 0.36 -13.49
N ALA A 381 10.80 -0.71 -12.68
CA ALA A 381 10.44 -0.64 -11.26
C ALA A 381 11.32 0.36 -10.50
N VAL A 382 12.64 0.36 -10.73
CA VAL A 382 13.56 1.30 -10.09
C VAL A 382 13.37 2.72 -10.61
N LYS A 383 13.29 2.91 -11.94
CA LYS A 383 13.17 4.24 -12.54
C LYS A 383 11.84 4.91 -12.20
N LEU A 384 10.74 4.15 -12.33
CA LEU A 384 9.41 4.66 -12.07
C LEU A 384 9.18 4.91 -10.58
N SER A 385 9.64 4.00 -9.69
CA SER A 385 9.54 4.23 -8.25
C SER A 385 10.35 5.45 -7.80
N LYS A 386 11.56 5.64 -8.33
CA LYS A 386 12.39 6.81 -8.02
C LYS A 386 11.74 8.11 -8.48
N ARG A 387 11.06 8.08 -9.62
CA ARG A 387 10.45 9.27 -10.22
C ARG A 387 9.09 9.61 -9.64
N TYR A 388 8.29 8.60 -9.27
CA TYR A 388 6.89 8.76 -8.97
C TYR A 388 6.49 8.42 -7.52
N ILE A 389 7.35 7.74 -6.76
CA ILE A 389 7.07 7.36 -5.37
C ILE A 389 8.12 8.03 -4.48
N ASN A 390 7.74 9.19 -3.88
CA ASN A 390 8.67 10.03 -3.13
C ASN A 390 8.56 9.86 -1.60
N ASP A 391 7.56 9.13 -1.13
CA ASP A 391 7.29 8.88 0.29
C ASP A 391 7.99 7.63 0.83
N ARG A 392 8.68 6.88 -0.02
CA ARG A 392 9.43 5.66 0.29
C ARG A 392 10.81 5.67 -0.35
N PHE A 393 11.70 4.81 0.14
CA PHE A 393 13.10 4.74 -0.30
C PHE A 393 13.40 3.46 -1.08
N LEU A 394 14.42 3.53 -1.94
CA LEU A 394 14.98 2.35 -2.60
C LEU A 394 15.75 1.51 -1.58
N PRO A 395 15.81 0.18 -1.75
CA PRO A 395 15.23 -0.63 -2.82
C PRO A 395 13.76 -1.02 -2.56
N ASP A 396 13.25 -0.83 -1.34
CA ASP A 396 11.97 -1.33 -0.84
C ASP A 396 10.79 -0.97 -1.77
N LYS A 397 10.65 0.32 -2.14
CA LYS A 397 9.59 0.76 -3.05
C LYS A 397 9.61 0.10 -4.44
N ALA A 398 10.78 -0.29 -4.93
CA ALA A 398 10.91 -0.97 -6.21
C ALA A 398 10.65 -2.47 -6.07
N ILE A 399 10.99 -3.07 -4.94
CA ILE A 399 10.66 -4.45 -4.57
C ILE A 399 9.15 -4.60 -4.47
N ASP A 400 8.48 -3.71 -3.73
CA ASP A 400 7.03 -3.70 -3.59
C ASP A 400 6.31 -3.62 -4.96
N LEU A 401 6.83 -2.81 -5.89
CA LEU A 401 6.27 -2.73 -7.25
C LEU A 401 6.38 -4.06 -8.00
N ILE A 402 7.50 -4.75 -7.90
CA ILE A 402 7.69 -6.06 -8.54
C ILE A 402 6.77 -7.09 -7.90
N ASP A 403 6.66 -7.10 -6.58
CA ASP A 403 5.81 -8.03 -5.83
C ASP A 403 4.33 -7.85 -6.21
N GLU A 404 3.85 -6.61 -6.19
CA GLU A 404 2.46 -6.30 -6.55
C GLU A 404 2.17 -6.55 -8.03
N ALA A 405 3.07 -6.18 -8.95
CA ALA A 405 2.90 -6.46 -10.37
C ALA A 405 2.86 -7.97 -10.65
N SER A 406 3.73 -8.74 -10.00
CA SER A 406 3.74 -10.20 -10.11
C SER A 406 2.45 -10.82 -9.57
N SER A 407 1.99 -10.35 -8.42
CA SER A 407 0.72 -10.77 -7.82
C SER A 407 -0.47 -10.44 -8.72
N LYS A 408 -0.52 -9.22 -9.27
CA LYS A 408 -1.58 -8.76 -10.17
C LYS A 408 -1.61 -9.60 -11.45
N THR A 409 -0.47 -9.78 -12.12
CA THR A 409 -0.35 -10.60 -13.34
C THR A 409 -0.86 -12.03 -13.10
N ARG A 410 -0.57 -12.60 -11.94
CA ARG A 410 -1.08 -13.91 -11.55
C ARG A 410 -2.60 -13.88 -11.33
N LEU A 411 -3.13 -12.87 -10.64
CA LEU A 411 -4.58 -12.74 -10.40
C LEU A 411 -5.35 -12.52 -11.70
N ASP A 412 -4.84 -11.69 -12.61
CA ASP A 412 -5.46 -11.42 -13.91
C ASP A 412 -5.55 -12.71 -14.76
N ALA A 413 -4.58 -13.60 -14.64
CA ALA A 413 -4.62 -14.92 -15.31
C ALA A 413 -5.73 -15.84 -14.76
N TYR A 414 -6.15 -15.67 -13.50
CA TYR A 414 -7.26 -16.42 -12.90
C TYR A 414 -8.64 -15.82 -13.18
N VAL A 415 -8.71 -14.64 -13.82
CA VAL A 415 -10.00 -14.06 -14.20
C VAL A 415 -10.62 -14.91 -15.31
N MET A 416 -11.77 -15.47 -15.01
CA MET A 416 -12.51 -16.33 -15.94
C MET A 416 -12.92 -15.54 -17.19
N PRO A 417 -12.59 -16.00 -18.42
CA PRO A 417 -12.98 -15.32 -19.65
C PRO A 417 -14.49 -15.11 -19.75
N ASP A 418 -14.90 -13.97 -20.29
CA ASP A 418 -16.32 -13.64 -20.42
C ASP A 418 -17.10 -14.63 -21.30
N GLU A 419 -16.41 -15.31 -22.22
CA GLU A 419 -16.97 -16.39 -23.03
C GLU A 419 -17.43 -17.58 -22.18
N ILE A 420 -16.66 -17.95 -21.14
CA ILE A 420 -17.01 -19.03 -20.21
C ILE A 420 -18.20 -18.58 -19.35
N LYS A 421 -18.21 -17.35 -18.82
CA LYS A 421 -19.34 -16.79 -18.05
C LYS A 421 -20.62 -16.73 -18.88
N THR A 422 -20.51 -16.35 -20.15
CA THR A 422 -21.69 -16.31 -21.05
C THR A 422 -22.24 -17.71 -21.35
N LEU A 423 -21.39 -18.70 -21.49
CA LEU A 423 -21.79 -20.10 -21.65
C LEU A 423 -22.45 -20.65 -20.39
N GLU A 424 -21.96 -20.34 -19.21
CA GLU A 424 -22.57 -20.72 -17.92
C GLU A 424 -23.96 -20.10 -17.78
N ALA A 425 -24.11 -18.80 -18.06
CA ALA A 425 -25.40 -18.13 -18.03
C ALA A 425 -26.40 -18.76 -19.03
N GLN A 426 -25.94 -19.13 -20.23
CA GLN A 426 -26.77 -19.81 -21.23
C GLN A 426 -27.19 -21.21 -20.80
N ILE A 427 -26.31 -21.96 -20.12
CA ILE A 427 -26.64 -23.29 -19.56
C ILE A 427 -27.66 -23.17 -18.44
N GLU A 428 -27.52 -22.14 -17.58
CA GLU A 428 -28.49 -21.87 -16.52
C GLU A 428 -29.87 -21.52 -17.10
N GLN A 429 -29.93 -20.69 -18.15
CA GLN A 429 -31.17 -20.35 -18.83
C GLN A 429 -31.83 -21.60 -19.43
N LEU A 430 -31.05 -22.44 -20.16
CA LEU A 430 -31.55 -23.68 -20.71
C LEU A 430 -32.02 -24.67 -19.63
N THR A 431 -31.47 -24.59 -18.41
CA THR A 431 -31.94 -25.39 -17.28
C THR A 431 -33.33 -24.95 -16.83
N LYS A 432 -33.55 -23.64 -16.73
CA LYS A 432 -34.87 -23.04 -16.39
C LYS A 432 -35.89 -23.35 -17.48
N ASP A 433 -35.55 -23.16 -18.73
CA ASP A 433 -36.42 -23.46 -19.87
C ASP A 433 -36.85 -24.95 -19.92
N LYS A 434 -35.91 -25.84 -19.61
CA LYS A 434 -36.15 -27.28 -19.51
C LYS A 434 -37.14 -27.61 -18.37
N GLU A 435 -36.94 -27.00 -17.21
CA GLU A 435 -37.85 -27.22 -16.05
C GLU A 435 -39.27 -26.69 -16.33
N GLU A 436 -39.39 -25.55 -17.04
CA GLU A 436 -40.66 -25.02 -17.47
C GLU A 436 -41.36 -25.94 -18.50
N ALA A 437 -40.61 -26.46 -19.48
CA ALA A 437 -41.09 -27.42 -20.46
C ALA A 437 -41.57 -28.73 -19.80
N ILE A 438 -40.91 -29.20 -18.76
CA ILE A 438 -41.35 -30.35 -17.96
C ILE A 438 -42.62 -30.05 -17.19
N LYS A 439 -42.71 -28.87 -16.56
CA LYS A 439 -43.92 -28.45 -15.81
C LYS A 439 -45.15 -28.29 -16.72
N SER A 440 -44.94 -27.94 -17.99
CA SER A 440 -45.98 -27.81 -19.00
C SER A 440 -46.25 -29.10 -19.77
N GLU A 441 -45.70 -30.24 -19.34
CA GLU A 441 -45.86 -31.58 -19.95
C GLU A 441 -45.34 -31.67 -21.43
N ALA A 442 -44.55 -30.69 -21.90
CA ALA A 442 -43.99 -30.65 -23.24
C ALA A 442 -42.70 -31.46 -23.37
N TYR A 443 -42.77 -32.77 -23.24
CA TYR A 443 -41.66 -33.70 -23.14
C TYR A 443 -40.73 -33.70 -24.40
N GLU A 444 -41.28 -33.51 -25.59
CA GLU A 444 -40.47 -33.41 -26.83
C GLU A 444 -39.60 -32.17 -26.82
N GLN A 445 -40.11 -31.01 -26.40
CA GLN A 445 -39.37 -29.77 -26.28
C GLN A 445 -38.29 -29.88 -25.18
N ALA A 446 -38.63 -30.47 -24.02
CA ALA A 446 -37.66 -30.73 -22.95
C ALA A 446 -36.50 -31.63 -23.44
N GLY A 447 -36.77 -32.59 -24.31
CA GLY A 447 -35.80 -33.44 -24.96
C GLY A 447 -34.84 -32.68 -25.88
N GLU A 448 -35.33 -31.72 -26.66
CA GLU A 448 -34.50 -30.88 -27.55
C GLU A 448 -33.64 -29.89 -26.73
N ILE A 449 -34.21 -29.28 -25.68
CA ILE A 449 -33.47 -28.39 -24.78
C ILE A 449 -32.35 -29.15 -24.07
N LYS A 450 -32.60 -30.38 -23.62
CA LYS A 450 -31.59 -31.26 -23.02
C LYS A 450 -30.44 -31.56 -23.98
N LYS A 451 -30.71 -31.80 -25.26
CA LYS A 451 -29.66 -32.03 -26.28
C LYS A 451 -28.80 -30.74 -26.47
N LYS A 452 -29.44 -29.56 -26.50
CA LYS A 452 -28.74 -28.27 -26.59
C LYS A 452 -27.91 -28.00 -25.34
N GLN A 453 -28.44 -28.28 -24.16
CA GLN A 453 -27.75 -28.15 -22.88
C GLN A 453 -26.51 -29.05 -22.82
N LEU A 454 -26.61 -30.32 -23.25
CA LEU A 454 -25.47 -31.24 -23.28
C LEU A 454 -24.34 -30.73 -24.17
N LYS A 455 -24.68 -30.30 -25.40
CA LYS A 455 -23.66 -29.73 -26.32
C LYS A 455 -22.95 -28.51 -25.71
N LYS A 456 -23.69 -27.61 -25.02
CA LYS A 456 -23.10 -26.44 -24.40
C LYS A 456 -22.28 -26.79 -23.16
N LYS A 457 -22.66 -27.83 -22.40
CA LYS A 457 -21.83 -28.37 -21.31
C LYS A 457 -20.51 -28.93 -21.81
N GLU A 458 -20.53 -29.71 -22.91
CA GLU A 458 -19.31 -30.20 -23.54
C GLU A 458 -18.40 -29.08 -24.05
N GLN A 459 -18.99 -27.99 -24.56
CA GLN A 459 -18.24 -26.80 -24.95
C GLN A 459 -17.63 -26.10 -23.73
N LEU A 460 -18.40 -25.93 -22.67
CA LEU A 460 -17.93 -25.35 -21.40
C LEU A 460 -16.75 -26.15 -20.84
N GLU A 461 -16.88 -27.49 -20.74
CA GLU A 461 -15.80 -28.34 -20.24
C GLU A 461 -14.52 -28.23 -21.08
N LYS A 462 -14.65 -28.17 -22.42
CA LYS A 462 -13.51 -27.99 -23.31
C LYS A 462 -12.84 -26.63 -23.11
N MET A 463 -13.64 -25.56 -23.06
CA MET A 463 -13.11 -24.21 -22.87
C MET A 463 -12.50 -24.03 -21.49
N THR A 464 -13.13 -24.53 -20.43
CA THR A 464 -12.59 -24.52 -19.06
C THR A 464 -11.27 -25.27 -18.99
N LYS A 465 -11.18 -26.45 -19.63
CA LYS A 465 -9.94 -27.23 -19.67
C LYS A 465 -8.84 -26.52 -20.46
N GLN A 466 -9.18 -25.92 -21.61
CA GLN A 466 -8.23 -25.12 -22.40
C GLN A 466 -7.74 -23.90 -21.62
N TRP A 467 -8.62 -23.23 -20.92
CA TRP A 467 -8.26 -22.11 -20.04
C TRP A 467 -7.35 -22.54 -18.89
N GLN A 468 -7.68 -23.63 -18.17
CA GLN A 468 -6.83 -24.21 -17.13
C GLN A 468 -5.46 -24.65 -17.67
N ASP A 469 -5.44 -25.29 -18.85
CA ASP A 469 -4.18 -25.66 -19.51
C ASP A 469 -3.37 -24.43 -19.96
N SER A 470 -4.04 -23.34 -20.34
CA SER A 470 -3.37 -22.08 -20.69
C SER A 470 -2.76 -21.39 -19.47
N ILE A 471 -3.44 -21.38 -18.34
CA ILE A 471 -2.87 -20.86 -17.08
C ILE A 471 -1.63 -21.65 -16.67
N ASN A 472 -1.68 -22.99 -16.79
CA ASN A 472 -0.57 -23.85 -16.39
C ASN A 472 0.60 -23.86 -17.41
N LYS A 473 0.36 -23.50 -18.67
CA LYS A 473 1.37 -23.52 -19.75
C LYS A 473 1.92 -22.14 -20.10
N ASN A 474 1.18 -21.06 -19.83
CA ASN A 474 1.66 -19.71 -20.10
C ASN A 474 2.64 -19.31 -19.03
N ASN A 475 3.89 -19.10 -19.43
CA ASN A 475 4.83 -18.29 -18.64
C ASN A 475 4.22 -16.89 -18.52
N LEU A 476 3.59 -16.60 -17.40
CA LEU A 476 3.10 -15.26 -17.09
C LEU A 476 4.30 -14.34 -17.03
N ILE A 477 4.31 -13.30 -17.85
CA ILE A 477 5.44 -12.37 -17.98
C ILE A 477 5.03 -11.06 -17.34
N VAL A 478 5.90 -10.57 -16.46
CA VAL A 478 5.81 -9.22 -15.91
C VAL A 478 6.78 -8.36 -16.69
N ASP A 479 6.27 -7.41 -17.42
CA ASP A 479 7.05 -6.46 -18.22
C ASP A 479 6.95 -5.02 -17.67
N GLU A 480 7.44 -4.05 -18.44
CA GLU A 480 7.40 -2.63 -18.09
C GLU A 480 5.97 -2.09 -17.97
N ASP A 481 5.03 -2.60 -18.78
CA ASP A 481 3.65 -2.11 -18.81
C ASP A 481 2.88 -2.53 -17.53
N GLU A 482 3.12 -3.75 -17.00
CA GLU A 482 2.56 -4.18 -15.71
C GLU A 482 3.09 -3.34 -14.56
N ILE A 483 4.40 -3.06 -14.52
CA ILE A 483 4.99 -2.16 -13.52
C ILE A 483 4.38 -0.76 -13.62
N ALA A 484 4.27 -0.21 -14.83
CA ALA A 484 3.66 1.10 -15.05
C ALA A 484 2.18 1.13 -14.64
N SER A 485 1.46 0.02 -14.81
CA SER A 485 0.07 -0.14 -14.37
C SER A 485 -0.05 -0.06 -12.84
N VAL A 486 0.84 -0.73 -12.09
CA VAL A 486 0.86 -0.66 -10.62
C VAL A 486 1.20 0.74 -10.16
N VAL A 487 2.24 1.37 -10.71
CA VAL A 487 2.60 2.77 -10.40
C VAL A 487 1.42 3.69 -10.67
N SER A 488 0.68 3.50 -11.78
CA SER A 488 -0.51 4.28 -12.10
C SER A 488 -1.62 4.10 -11.05
N THR A 489 -1.78 2.89 -10.52
CA THR A 489 -2.76 2.59 -9.48
C THR A 489 -2.41 3.29 -8.17
N TRP A 490 -1.14 3.26 -7.76
CA TRP A 490 -0.67 3.87 -6.51
C TRP A 490 -0.70 5.39 -6.56
N THR A 491 -0.18 5.95 -7.65
CA THR A 491 0.00 7.40 -7.80
C THR A 491 -1.18 8.09 -8.45
N LYS A 492 -2.13 7.33 -9.01
CA LYS A 492 -3.25 7.79 -9.85
C LYS A 492 -2.81 8.57 -11.09
N ILE A 493 -1.56 8.35 -11.53
CA ILE A 493 -1.03 8.95 -12.75
C ILE A 493 -1.07 7.88 -13.83
N PRO A 494 -1.56 8.16 -15.03
CA PRO A 494 -1.44 7.27 -16.16
C PRO A 494 0.04 7.21 -16.61
N VAL A 495 0.82 6.35 -15.96
CA VAL A 495 2.25 6.12 -16.30
C VAL A 495 2.40 5.14 -17.45
N GLN A 496 1.33 4.37 -17.76
CA GLN A 496 1.29 3.48 -18.92
C GLN A 496 1.67 4.28 -20.14
N ARG A 497 2.64 3.77 -20.89
CA ARG A 497 3.32 4.40 -22.02
C ARG A 497 2.59 5.64 -22.49
N ILE A 498 3.27 6.75 -22.50
CA ILE A 498 2.95 7.93 -23.32
C ILE A 498 2.91 7.42 -24.77
N ALA A 499 2.07 6.45 -25.02
CA ALA A 499 1.74 5.95 -26.31
C ALA A 499 0.92 7.03 -27.00
N GLN A 500 0.89 7.01 -28.27
CA GLN A 500 0.20 7.90 -29.22
C GLN A 500 -0.99 8.69 -28.67
N ALA A 501 -1.78 8.12 -27.76
CA ALA A 501 -2.95 8.76 -27.13
C ALA A 501 -2.62 9.97 -26.21
N GLU A 502 -1.52 9.94 -25.47
CA GLU A 502 -1.14 11.08 -24.61
C GLU A 502 -0.43 12.17 -25.43
N SER A 503 0.37 11.77 -26.43
CA SER A 503 0.92 12.73 -27.40
C SER A 503 -0.20 13.43 -28.16
N GLU A 504 -1.24 12.74 -28.57
CA GLU A 504 -2.42 13.33 -29.19
C GLU A 504 -3.19 14.24 -28.21
N ARG A 505 -3.34 13.85 -26.95
CA ARG A 505 -3.95 14.69 -25.91
C ARG A 505 -3.15 15.97 -25.67
N LEU A 506 -1.83 15.88 -25.59
CA LEU A 506 -0.95 17.04 -25.44
C LEU A 506 -0.98 17.95 -26.67
N MET A 507 -1.11 17.38 -27.85
CA MET A 507 -1.30 18.16 -29.10
C MET A 507 -2.65 18.87 -29.11
N LYS A 508 -3.71 18.24 -28.59
CA LYS A 508 -5.07 18.80 -28.52
C LYS A 508 -5.32 19.58 -27.22
N LEU A 509 -4.29 19.80 -26.38
CA LEU A 509 -4.44 20.46 -25.09
C LEU A 509 -5.05 21.86 -25.23
N GLU A 510 -4.64 22.62 -26.25
CA GLU A 510 -5.18 23.96 -26.52
C GLU A 510 -6.69 23.90 -26.80
N GLU A 511 -7.14 23.00 -27.67
CA GLU A 511 -8.58 22.79 -27.96
C GLU A 511 -9.36 22.41 -26.70
N THR A 512 -8.79 21.51 -25.89
CA THR A 512 -9.42 21.06 -24.62
C THR A 512 -9.56 22.20 -23.64
N LEU A 513 -8.56 23.07 -23.53
CA LEU A 513 -8.61 24.24 -22.65
C LEU A 513 -9.60 25.30 -23.17
N HIS A 514 -9.66 25.52 -24.50
CA HIS A 514 -10.60 26.46 -25.13
C HIS A 514 -12.07 26.04 -24.98
N ASN A 515 -12.36 24.74 -24.82
CA ASN A 515 -13.72 24.30 -24.52
C ASN A 515 -14.28 24.85 -23.20
N ARG A 516 -13.40 25.30 -22.29
CA ARG A 516 -13.78 25.86 -20.99
C ARG A 516 -13.40 27.33 -20.82
N VAL A 517 -12.30 27.75 -21.45
CA VAL A 517 -11.73 29.10 -21.31
C VAL A 517 -11.85 29.85 -22.63
N ILE A 518 -12.69 30.84 -22.66
CA ILE A 518 -13.03 31.62 -23.85
C ILE A 518 -12.20 32.89 -23.89
N GLY A 519 -11.65 33.22 -25.07
CA GLY A 519 -11.07 34.52 -25.40
C GLY A 519 -9.73 34.82 -24.72
N GLN A 520 -8.96 33.82 -24.32
CA GLN A 520 -7.64 33.97 -23.72
C GLN A 520 -6.60 33.18 -24.51
N ASP A 521 -6.56 33.36 -25.84
CA ASP A 521 -5.81 32.48 -26.74
C ASP A 521 -4.30 32.50 -26.46
N GLU A 522 -3.71 33.65 -26.18
CA GLU A 522 -2.30 33.75 -25.81
C GLU A 522 -1.99 33.01 -24.50
N ALA A 523 -2.89 33.11 -23.52
CA ALA A 523 -2.73 32.45 -22.24
C ALA A 523 -2.76 30.92 -22.38
N VAL A 524 -3.73 30.43 -23.13
CA VAL A 524 -3.88 28.97 -23.38
C VAL A 524 -2.69 28.45 -24.19
N ALA A 525 -2.26 29.14 -25.24
CA ALA A 525 -1.11 28.76 -26.05
C ALA A 525 0.20 28.74 -25.26
N ALA A 526 0.46 29.76 -24.42
CA ALA A 526 1.64 29.85 -23.58
C ALA A 526 1.72 28.68 -22.59
N VAL A 527 0.60 28.40 -21.88
CA VAL A 527 0.51 27.28 -20.93
C VAL A 527 0.70 25.95 -21.65
N ALA A 528 -0.01 25.71 -22.76
CA ALA A 528 0.10 24.45 -23.49
C ALA A 528 1.51 24.21 -24.04
N LYS A 529 2.19 25.25 -24.54
CA LYS A 529 3.58 25.19 -25.02
C LYS A 529 4.55 24.82 -23.89
N ALA A 530 4.43 25.44 -22.73
CA ALA A 530 5.30 25.17 -21.59
C ALA A 530 5.09 23.74 -21.05
N ILE A 531 3.85 23.28 -20.98
CA ILE A 531 3.50 21.92 -20.56
C ILE A 531 4.07 20.87 -21.53
N ARG A 532 3.90 21.07 -22.84
CA ARG A 532 4.49 20.18 -23.86
C ARG A 532 6.02 20.09 -23.70
N ARG A 533 6.70 21.23 -23.51
CA ARG A 533 8.16 21.28 -23.28
C ARG A 533 8.57 20.51 -22.02
N GLY A 534 7.83 20.64 -20.92
CA GLY A 534 8.07 19.92 -19.67
C GLY A 534 7.88 18.42 -19.80
N ARG A 535 6.84 17.98 -20.51
CA ARG A 535 6.53 16.54 -20.68
C ARG A 535 7.46 15.81 -21.64
N VAL A 536 7.98 16.47 -22.66
CA VAL A 536 8.97 15.88 -23.59
C VAL A 536 10.35 15.72 -22.96
N GLY A 537 10.56 16.25 -21.74
CA GLY A 537 11.84 16.12 -21.03
C GLY A 537 12.90 17.13 -21.45
N LEU A 538 12.50 18.21 -22.12
CA LEU A 538 13.40 19.30 -22.49
C LEU A 538 13.61 20.34 -21.39
N LYS A 539 12.98 20.13 -20.22
CA LYS A 539 13.10 20.98 -19.03
C LYS A 539 14.06 20.33 -18.03
N ASP A 540 14.64 21.18 -17.18
CA ASP A 540 15.45 20.75 -16.04
C ASP A 540 14.63 19.79 -15.15
N PRO A 541 15.12 18.58 -14.87
CA PRO A 541 14.40 17.58 -14.09
C PRO A 541 14.18 17.99 -12.62
N ASP A 542 14.94 18.97 -12.13
CA ASP A 542 14.86 19.41 -10.75
C ASP A 542 13.83 20.54 -10.54
N ARG A 543 13.16 21.01 -11.59
CA ARG A 543 12.15 22.07 -11.53
C ARG A 543 10.72 21.54 -11.71
N PRO A 544 9.69 22.25 -11.21
CA PRO A 544 8.28 21.93 -11.46
C PRO A 544 7.97 21.80 -12.96
N ILE A 545 6.92 21.05 -13.34
CA ILE A 545 6.51 20.85 -14.76
C ILE A 545 6.32 22.20 -15.47
N GLY A 546 5.71 23.17 -14.79
CA GLY A 546 5.47 24.53 -15.29
C GLY A 546 5.26 25.49 -14.13
N SER A 547 5.73 26.72 -14.32
CA SER A 547 5.52 27.81 -13.36
C SER A 547 5.02 29.05 -14.10
N PHE A 548 3.85 29.55 -13.71
CA PHE A 548 3.16 30.62 -14.42
C PHE A 548 2.74 31.75 -13.47
N LEU A 549 2.85 32.98 -13.93
CA LEU A 549 2.26 34.12 -13.27
C LEU A 549 1.13 34.70 -14.16
N PHE A 550 -0.11 34.57 -13.71
CA PHE A 550 -1.32 35.06 -14.38
C PHE A 550 -1.67 36.47 -13.89
N LEU A 551 -1.57 37.44 -14.77
CA LEU A 551 -1.84 38.83 -14.49
C LEU A 551 -3.16 39.27 -15.13
N GLY A 552 -3.91 40.16 -14.49
CA GLY A 552 -5.11 40.69 -15.06
C GLY A 552 -6.23 40.96 -14.07
N PRO A 553 -7.32 41.61 -14.49
CA PRO A 553 -8.44 41.95 -13.62
C PRO A 553 -9.17 40.72 -13.11
N THR A 554 -10.06 40.91 -12.14
CA THR A 554 -10.88 39.83 -11.61
C THR A 554 -11.93 39.38 -12.65
N GLY A 555 -12.27 38.11 -12.68
CA GLY A 555 -13.34 37.57 -13.51
C GLY A 555 -13.01 37.37 -15.01
N VAL A 556 -11.74 37.36 -15.41
CA VAL A 556 -11.28 37.15 -16.80
C VAL A 556 -10.93 35.69 -17.11
N GLY A 557 -10.99 34.78 -16.10
CA GLY A 557 -10.79 33.35 -16.34
C GLY A 557 -9.51 32.74 -15.75
N LYS A 558 -8.69 33.50 -14.97
CA LYS A 558 -7.42 32.98 -14.38
C LYS A 558 -7.61 31.66 -13.60
N THR A 559 -8.52 31.66 -12.67
CA THR A 559 -8.83 30.46 -11.84
C THR A 559 -9.49 29.36 -12.67
N GLU A 560 -10.28 29.71 -13.69
CA GLU A 560 -10.94 28.71 -14.54
C GLU A 560 -9.93 28.00 -15.46
N LEU A 561 -8.92 28.72 -15.98
CA LEU A 561 -7.82 28.10 -16.73
C LEU A 561 -7.03 27.12 -15.84
N SER A 562 -6.81 27.46 -14.55
CA SER A 562 -6.15 26.57 -13.60
C SER A 562 -6.95 25.30 -13.35
N LYS A 563 -8.29 25.38 -13.25
CA LYS A 563 -9.17 24.21 -13.12
C LYS A 563 -9.21 23.38 -14.38
N ALA A 564 -9.35 24.04 -15.55
CA ALA A 564 -9.34 23.35 -16.84
C ALA A 564 -8.02 22.60 -17.06
N LEU A 565 -6.90 23.20 -16.64
CA LEU A 565 -5.59 22.56 -16.71
C LEU A 565 -5.47 21.35 -15.78
N ALA A 566 -5.97 21.45 -14.54
CA ALA A 566 -5.98 20.32 -13.60
C ALA A 566 -6.78 19.14 -14.16
N ASP A 567 -7.95 19.40 -14.72
CA ASP A 567 -8.80 18.39 -15.35
C ASP A 567 -8.15 17.77 -16.61
N ALA A 568 -7.59 18.59 -17.48
CA ALA A 568 -6.94 18.14 -18.72
C ALA A 568 -5.68 17.30 -18.47
N MET A 569 -4.87 17.66 -17.44
CA MET A 569 -3.59 17.03 -17.15
C MET A 569 -3.70 15.86 -16.20
N PHE A 570 -4.57 15.96 -15.18
CA PHE A 570 -4.67 15.02 -14.06
C PHE A 570 -6.03 14.32 -13.98
N GLY A 571 -6.93 14.56 -14.93
CA GLY A 571 -8.21 13.86 -15.09
C GLY A 571 -9.30 14.26 -14.10
N THR A 572 -9.00 15.13 -13.12
CA THR A 572 -9.98 15.63 -12.15
C THR A 572 -9.70 17.07 -11.72
N GLU A 573 -10.75 17.87 -11.52
CA GLU A 573 -10.62 19.22 -10.93
C GLU A 573 -10.11 19.17 -9.46
N ASN A 574 -10.29 18.04 -8.77
CA ASN A 574 -9.81 17.85 -7.39
C ASN A 574 -8.29 17.81 -7.27
N SER A 575 -7.58 17.66 -8.40
CA SER A 575 -6.12 17.77 -8.45
C SER A 575 -5.64 19.24 -8.39
N LEU A 576 -6.53 20.20 -8.17
CA LEU A 576 -6.20 21.62 -7.94
C LEU A 576 -6.06 21.90 -6.44
N ILE A 577 -4.85 22.20 -6.00
CA ILE A 577 -4.57 22.70 -4.65
C ILE A 577 -4.62 24.23 -4.69
N ARG A 578 -5.66 24.84 -4.13
CA ARG A 578 -5.77 26.29 -4.04
C ARG A 578 -5.28 26.77 -2.68
N VAL A 579 -4.42 27.79 -2.71
CA VAL A 579 -3.90 28.49 -1.54
C VAL A 579 -4.17 29.99 -1.74
N ASP A 580 -4.97 30.57 -0.86
CA ASP A 580 -5.28 32.00 -0.88
C ASP A 580 -4.21 32.76 -0.12
N MET A 581 -3.45 33.58 -0.82
CA MET A 581 -2.33 34.34 -0.24
C MET A 581 -2.79 35.46 0.71
N SER A 582 -4.07 35.82 0.72
CA SER A 582 -4.64 36.72 1.70
C SER A 582 -4.58 36.18 3.14
N GLU A 583 -4.48 34.88 3.31
CA GLU A 583 -4.32 34.23 4.62
C GLU A 583 -2.87 34.31 5.14
N PHE A 584 -1.92 34.64 4.28
CA PHE A 584 -0.47 34.62 4.54
C PHE A 584 0.15 36.02 4.47
N MET A 585 -0.57 37.03 4.93
CA MET A 585 -0.12 38.44 4.94
C MET A 585 0.85 38.74 6.10
N GLU A 586 0.79 37.95 7.19
CA GLU A 586 1.59 38.18 8.38
C GLU A 586 2.71 37.13 8.50
N LYS A 587 3.86 37.55 9.07
CA LYS A 587 5.05 36.70 9.17
C LYS A 587 4.79 35.37 9.88
N HIS A 588 3.97 35.37 10.92
CA HIS A 588 3.67 34.16 11.69
C HIS A 588 2.76 33.17 10.94
N THR A 589 2.02 33.63 9.93
CA THR A 589 1.18 32.76 9.12
C THR A 589 1.99 32.03 8.03
N VAL A 590 3.16 32.58 7.62
CA VAL A 590 4.04 31.92 6.65
C VAL A 590 4.53 30.55 7.15
N SER A 591 4.79 30.44 8.45
CA SER A 591 5.19 29.16 9.07
C SER A 591 4.13 28.07 8.88
N LYS A 592 2.84 28.44 8.91
CA LYS A 592 1.73 27.48 8.68
C LYS A 592 1.67 26.95 7.25
N LEU A 593 2.31 27.64 6.31
CA LEU A 593 2.35 27.20 4.91
C LEU A 593 3.19 25.91 4.77
N ILE A 594 4.35 25.90 5.45
CA ILE A 594 5.32 24.80 5.39
C ILE A 594 5.15 23.87 6.58
N ASP A 595 5.11 24.47 7.82
CA ASP A 595 4.92 23.71 9.06
C ASP A 595 4.71 24.64 10.26
N SER A 596 4.05 24.14 11.32
CA SER A 596 3.88 24.87 12.57
C SER A 596 5.09 24.65 13.49
N PRO A 597 5.68 25.71 14.10
CA PRO A 597 6.78 25.54 15.04
C PRO A 597 6.40 24.64 16.25
N PRO A 598 7.35 23.91 16.84
CA PRO A 598 7.11 23.12 18.04
C PRO A 598 6.48 23.94 19.17
N GLY A 599 5.38 23.46 19.74
CA GLY A 599 4.67 24.10 20.84
C GLY A 599 3.48 24.98 20.45
N TYR A 600 3.17 25.14 19.16
CA TYR A 600 1.94 25.77 18.69
C TYR A 600 0.87 24.75 18.34
N VAL A 601 -0.40 25.12 18.51
CA VAL A 601 -1.56 24.31 18.14
C VAL A 601 -1.49 24.01 16.62
N GLY A 602 -1.49 22.71 16.25
CA GLY A 602 -1.38 22.26 14.85
C GLY A 602 0.04 21.77 14.46
N TYR A 603 0.98 21.63 15.41
CA TYR A 603 2.30 21.05 15.12
C TYR A 603 2.23 19.63 14.57
N ASP A 604 1.28 18.81 15.08
CA ASP A 604 1.06 17.44 14.63
C ASP A 604 0.27 17.34 13.30
N GLU A 605 -0.31 18.45 12.83
CA GLU A 605 -1.12 18.46 11.59
C GLU A 605 -0.30 18.75 10.33
N GLY A 606 0.98 19.09 10.45
CA GLY A 606 1.85 19.49 9.33
C GLY A 606 1.47 20.82 8.67
N GLY A 607 2.31 21.36 7.78
CA GLY A 607 2.01 22.57 7.03
C GLY A 607 0.90 22.38 5.99
N GLN A 608 0.07 23.39 5.79
CA GLN A 608 -1.10 23.30 4.90
C GLN A 608 -0.73 22.96 3.46
N LEU A 609 0.36 23.50 2.94
CA LEU A 609 0.83 23.26 1.58
C LEU A 609 1.62 21.95 1.51
N SER A 610 2.56 21.77 2.42
CA SER A 610 3.45 20.60 2.47
C SER A 610 2.67 19.29 2.54
N GLU A 611 1.68 19.20 3.43
CA GLU A 611 0.86 17.99 3.59
C GLU A 611 -0.08 17.75 2.39
N LYS A 612 -0.67 18.81 1.80
CA LYS A 612 -1.51 18.69 0.60
C LYS A 612 -0.72 18.19 -0.60
N VAL A 613 0.50 18.71 -0.80
CA VAL A 613 1.38 18.30 -1.91
C VAL A 613 1.93 16.89 -1.67
N ARG A 614 2.31 16.55 -0.44
CA ARG A 614 2.74 15.20 -0.09
C ARG A 614 1.68 14.15 -0.42
N ARG A 615 0.39 14.45 -0.11
CA ARG A 615 -0.73 13.56 -0.43
C ARG A 615 -1.09 13.54 -1.92
N ASN A 616 -0.85 14.64 -2.63
CA ASN A 616 -1.15 14.79 -4.04
C ASN A 616 0.05 15.41 -4.78
N PRO A 617 1.14 14.65 -4.98
CA PRO A 617 2.36 15.14 -5.61
C PRO A 617 2.18 15.50 -7.11
N TYR A 618 1.04 15.13 -7.68
CA TYR A 618 0.63 15.43 -9.04
C TYR A 618 -0.59 16.32 -9.02
N SER A 619 -0.34 17.61 -9.00
CA SER A 619 -1.41 18.58 -8.86
C SER A 619 -1.05 19.91 -9.53
N VAL A 620 -2.07 20.68 -9.78
CA VAL A 620 -1.91 22.11 -10.06
C VAL A 620 -2.00 22.85 -8.74
N ILE A 621 -0.97 23.63 -8.42
CA ILE A 621 -0.96 24.46 -7.22
C ILE A 621 -1.27 25.89 -7.65
N LEU A 622 -2.37 26.42 -7.17
CA LEU A 622 -2.81 27.78 -7.45
C LEU A 622 -2.59 28.66 -6.21
N PHE A 623 -1.62 29.55 -6.29
CA PHE A 623 -1.43 30.64 -5.34
C PHE A 623 -2.25 31.85 -5.79
N ASP A 624 -3.37 32.10 -5.14
CA ASP A 624 -4.29 33.17 -5.52
C ASP A 624 -3.93 34.49 -4.81
N GLU A 625 -3.94 35.60 -5.53
CA GLU A 625 -3.64 36.96 -5.04
C GLU A 625 -2.23 37.08 -4.42
N VAL A 626 -1.21 36.57 -5.14
CA VAL A 626 0.18 36.48 -4.65
C VAL A 626 0.80 37.80 -4.23
N GLU A 627 0.32 38.95 -4.76
CA GLU A 627 0.75 40.29 -4.36
C GLU A 627 0.42 40.63 -2.91
N LYS A 628 -0.51 39.91 -2.27
CA LYS A 628 -0.89 40.11 -0.86
C LYS A 628 -0.02 39.37 0.12
N ALA A 629 0.78 38.42 -0.37
CA ALA A 629 1.61 37.56 0.47
C ALA A 629 2.72 38.33 1.19
N HIS A 630 3.06 37.88 2.40
CA HIS A 630 4.25 38.39 3.09
C HIS A 630 5.53 38.12 2.28
N PRO A 631 6.54 39.01 2.29
CA PRO A 631 7.79 38.82 1.53
C PRO A 631 8.51 37.48 1.79
N ASP A 632 8.39 36.90 2.98
CA ASP A 632 9.00 35.57 3.32
C ASP A 632 8.39 34.44 2.52
N VAL A 633 7.14 34.55 2.05
CA VAL A 633 6.51 33.53 1.17
C VAL A 633 7.29 33.40 -0.14
N PHE A 634 7.78 34.50 -0.69
CA PHE A 634 8.55 34.51 -1.93
C PHE A 634 9.87 33.73 -1.79
N ASN A 635 10.49 33.73 -0.58
CA ASN A 635 11.69 32.97 -0.35
C ASN A 635 11.43 31.47 -0.41
N VAL A 636 10.26 31.03 0.09
CA VAL A 636 9.80 29.63 -0.02
C VAL A 636 9.51 29.28 -1.48
N LEU A 637 8.80 30.14 -2.17
CA LEU A 637 8.47 29.92 -3.59
C LEU A 637 9.72 29.90 -4.46
N LEU A 638 10.77 30.68 -4.16
CA LEU A 638 12.05 30.63 -4.85
C LEU A 638 12.68 29.25 -4.73
N GLN A 639 12.69 28.65 -3.54
CA GLN A 639 13.21 27.30 -3.34
C GLN A 639 12.41 26.26 -4.16
N VAL A 640 11.08 26.38 -4.18
CA VAL A 640 10.23 25.51 -5.00
C VAL A 640 10.51 25.66 -6.49
N LEU A 641 10.70 26.88 -6.97
CA LEU A 641 10.91 27.18 -8.39
C LEU A 641 12.31 26.78 -8.89
N ASP A 642 13.32 26.78 -8.01
CA ASP A 642 14.70 26.43 -8.35
C ASP A 642 15.03 24.97 -8.14
N ASP A 643 14.79 24.52 -6.90
CA ASP A 643 15.19 23.18 -6.43
C ASP A 643 14.07 22.15 -6.57
N GLY A 644 12.84 22.61 -6.88
CA GLY A 644 11.66 21.75 -7.02
C GLY A 644 11.26 21.03 -5.74
N HIS A 645 11.78 21.45 -4.58
CA HIS A 645 11.42 20.86 -3.28
C HIS A 645 11.47 21.89 -2.16
N ILE A 646 10.82 21.56 -1.05
CA ILE A 646 10.96 22.28 0.22
C ILE A 646 11.28 21.28 1.33
N THR A 647 11.99 21.74 2.36
CA THR A 647 12.22 20.95 3.56
C THR A 647 11.34 21.48 4.69
N ASP A 648 10.52 20.60 5.28
CA ASP A 648 9.69 20.95 6.43
C ASP A 648 10.52 21.09 7.72
N SER A 649 9.90 21.51 8.82
CA SER A 649 10.57 21.64 10.12
C SER A 649 11.04 20.32 10.72
N THR A 650 10.50 19.21 10.25
CA THR A 650 10.92 17.85 10.66
C THR A 650 12.10 17.35 9.85
N GLY A 651 12.57 18.09 8.85
CA GLY A 651 13.66 17.70 7.96
C GLY A 651 13.22 16.84 6.78
N ARG A 652 11.91 16.65 6.56
CA ARG A 652 11.38 15.89 5.41
C ARG A 652 11.41 16.75 4.15
N VAL A 653 11.82 16.16 3.06
CA VAL A 653 11.84 16.79 1.74
C VAL A 653 10.51 16.54 1.04
N ILE A 654 9.84 17.62 0.63
CA ILE A 654 8.57 17.58 -0.09
C ILE A 654 8.81 18.01 -1.53
N ASP A 655 8.51 17.11 -2.46
CA ASP A 655 8.81 17.26 -3.88
C ASP A 655 7.68 17.96 -4.65
N PHE A 656 8.04 18.99 -5.41
CA PHE A 656 7.17 19.78 -6.30
C PHE A 656 7.50 19.57 -7.79
N LYS A 657 8.48 18.71 -8.13
CA LYS A 657 8.95 18.51 -9.51
C LYS A 657 7.86 18.06 -10.47
N ASN A 658 6.87 17.37 -9.92
CA ASN A 658 5.74 16.85 -10.68
C ASN A 658 4.48 17.73 -10.57
N THR A 659 4.59 18.94 -10.05
CA THR A 659 3.48 19.90 -9.95
C THR A 659 3.53 20.96 -11.02
N ILE A 660 2.38 21.60 -11.26
CA ILE A 660 2.27 22.81 -12.07
C ILE A 660 1.93 23.94 -11.13
N ILE A 661 2.77 24.98 -11.11
CA ILE A 661 2.62 26.13 -10.23
C ILE A 661 1.99 27.28 -10.99
N ILE A 662 0.86 27.76 -10.51
CA ILE A 662 0.17 28.93 -11.04
C ILE A 662 0.02 29.95 -9.93
N MET A 663 0.48 31.15 -10.19
CA MET A 663 0.34 32.31 -9.31
C MET A 663 -0.59 33.29 -9.98
N THR A 664 -1.63 33.79 -9.30
CA THR A 664 -2.48 34.86 -9.85
C THR A 664 -2.21 36.16 -9.16
N SER A 665 -2.25 37.25 -9.92
CA SER A 665 -2.15 38.59 -9.39
C SER A 665 -3.07 39.55 -10.13
N ASN A 666 -3.56 40.56 -9.40
CA ASN A 666 -4.31 41.68 -9.94
C ASN A 666 -3.41 42.92 -10.18
N ALA A 667 -2.09 42.77 -10.03
CA ALA A 667 -1.13 43.82 -10.28
C ALA A 667 -1.27 44.35 -11.72
N GLY A 668 -1.31 45.63 -11.87
CA GLY A 668 -1.49 46.29 -13.17
C GLY A 668 -2.90 46.25 -13.77
N ALA A 669 -3.89 45.68 -13.05
CA ALA A 669 -5.27 45.54 -13.53
C ALA A 669 -5.90 46.89 -13.94
N GLU A 670 -5.59 47.98 -13.24
CA GLU A 670 -6.07 49.32 -13.59
C GLU A 670 -5.57 49.77 -14.96
N ASN A 671 -4.36 49.40 -15.35
CA ASN A 671 -3.77 49.72 -16.65
C ASN A 671 -4.42 48.91 -17.79
N ILE A 672 -5.02 47.79 -17.46
CA ILE A 672 -5.74 46.89 -18.40
C ILE A 672 -7.17 47.41 -18.61
N VAL A 673 -7.87 47.84 -17.53
CA VAL A 673 -9.28 48.24 -17.57
C VAL A 673 -9.45 49.65 -18.10
N SER A 674 -8.53 50.56 -17.79
CA SER A 674 -8.59 51.97 -18.21
C SER A 674 -7.23 52.38 -18.76
N PRO A 675 -6.93 52.11 -20.02
CA PRO A 675 -5.70 52.62 -20.65
C PRO A 675 -5.76 54.15 -20.69
N LYS A 676 -4.98 54.79 -19.80
CA LYS A 676 -4.81 56.24 -19.84
C LYS A 676 -4.05 56.61 -21.11
N SER A 677 -4.77 56.86 -22.20
CA SER A 677 -4.20 57.48 -23.40
C SER A 677 -4.07 58.99 -23.17
N LEU A 678 -2.90 59.41 -22.74
CA LEU A 678 -2.50 60.81 -22.84
C LEU A 678 -2.01 61.05 -24.25
N GLY A 679 -2.87 61.59 -25.12
CA GLY A 679 -2.48 62.11 -26.43
C GLY A 679 -3.12 61.44 -27.63
N PHE A 680 -3.63 62.25 -28.51
CA PHE A 680 -4.18 61.94 -29.81
C PHE A 680 -3.24 61.05 -30.65
N SER A 681 -3.60 59.79 -30.85
CA SER A 681 -3.06 58.95 -31.94
C SER A 681 -4.18 58.13 -32.55
N SER A 682 -4.86 58.75 -33.48
CA SER A 682 -5.71 58.06 -34.46
C SER A 682 -4.80 57.31 -35.43
N GLY A 683 -4.57 56.01 -35.21
CA GLY A 683 -3.82 55.20 -36.18
C GLY A 683 -3.03 54.01 -35.64
N GLN A 684 -3.08 53.69 -34.34
CA GLN A 684 -2.40 52.54 -33.82
C GLN A 684 -3.27 51.27 -34.02
N THR A 685 -2.66 50.18 -34.51
CA THR A 685 -3.30 48.86 -34.64
C THR A 685 -3.57 48.27 -33.26
N GLU A 686 -4.61 47.47 -33.11
CA GLU A 686 -4.96 46.77 -31.85
C GLU A 686 -3.77 46.02 -31.24
N GLN A 687 -2.85 45.51 -32.05
CA GLN A 687 -1.63 44.82 -31.63
C GLN A 687 -0.64 45.77 -30.93
N GLN A 688 -0.46 47.01 -31.42
CA GLN A 688 0.44 47.98 -30.81
C GLN A 688 -0.08 48.46 -29.44
N ASN A 689 -1.40 48.66 -29.32
CA ASN A 689 -2.03 49.01 -28.04
C ASN A 689 -1.86 47.87 -27.01
N HIS A 690 -1.85 46.60 -27.48
CA HIS A 690 -1.67 45.43 -26.65
C HIS A 690 -0.22 45.31 -26.11
N GLU A 691 0.79 45.53 -26.97
CA GLU A 691 2.20 45.51 -26.54
C GLU A 691 2.54 46.63 -25.55
N GLU A 692 2.00 47.82 -25.76
CA GLU A 692 2.16 48.95 -24.80
C GLU A 692 1.50 48.66 -23.46
N MET A 693 0.32 48.07 -23.46
CA MET A 693 -0.39 47.65 -22.24
C MET A 693 0.42 46.57 -21.48
N LYS A 694 0.93 45.57 -22.21
CA LYS A 694 1.76 44.51 -21.64
C LYS A 694 3.04 45.07 -21.02
N GLY A 695 3.66 46.06 -21.67
CA GLY A 695 4.81 46.79 -21.13
C GLY A 695 4.52 47.49 -19.80
N LYS A 696 3.40 48.24 -19.72
CA LYS A 696 2.99 48.89 -18.48
C LYS A 696 2.66 47.95 -17.34
N VAL A 697 2.03 46.83 -17.65
CA VAL A 697 1.75 45.77 -16.66
C VAL A 697 3.05 45.17 -16.15
N MET A 698 4.00 44.88 -17.05
CA MET A 698 5.31 44.33 -16.68
C MET A 698 6.14 45.33 -15.82
N ASP A 699 6.04 46.60 -16.05
CA ASP A 699 6.70 47.61 -15.21
C ASP A 699 6.13 47.63 -13.78
N GLU A 700 4.81 47.43 -13.65
CA GLU A 700 4.17 47.33 -12.33
C GLU A 700 4.57 46.02 -11.62
N VAL A 701 4.63 44.92 -12.33
CA VAL A 701 5.09 43.64 -11.83
C VAL A 701 6.52 43.72 -11.30
N LYS A 702 7.45 44.40 -12.03
CA LYS A 702 8.84 44.65 -11.59
C LYS A 702 8.95 45.52 -10.34
N ARG A 703 7.92 46.30 -10.03
CA ARG A 703 7.87 47.12 -8.79
C ARG A 703 7.45 46.28 -7.57
N ILE A 704 6.55 45.30 -7.79
CA ILE A 704 5.98 44.48 -6.73
C ILE A 704 6.88 43.29 -6.43
N PHE A 705 7.36 42.61 -7.47
CA PHE A 705 8.13 41.39 -7.35
C PHE A 705 9.62 41.64 -7.62
N LYS A 706 10.49 41.01 -6.83
CA LYS A 706 11.94 41.09 -7.03
C LYS A 706 12.34 40.46 -8.39
N PRO A 707 13.34 41.03 -9.07
CA PRO A 707 13.82 40.48 -10.35
C PRO A 707 14.22 39.04 -10.30
N GLU A 708 14.79 38.59 -9.17
CA GLU A 708 15.17 37.21 -8.94
C GLU A 708 13.96 36.26 -9.03
N PHE A 709 12.83 36.64 -8.45
CA PHE A 709 11.59 35.84 -8.50
C PHE A 709 11.02 35.80 -9.92
N ILE A 710 10.99 36.92 -10.60
CA ILE A 710 10.47 37.01 -11.98
C ILE A 710 11.26 36.14 -12.94
N ASN A 711 12.59 36.06 -12.79
CA ASN A 711 13.48 35.29 -13.66
C ASN A 711 13.35 33.76 -13.45
N ARG A 712 12.69 33.31 -12.37
CA ARG A 712 12.46 31.89 -12.07
C ARG A 712 11.14 31.35 -12.62
N ILE A 713 10.25 32.24 -13.02
CA ILE A 713 8.95 31.92 -13.59
C ILE A 713 9.13 31.56 -15.07
N ASP A 714 8.55 30.46 -15.52
CA ASP A 714 8.66 30.01 -16.92
C ASP A 714 7.95 30.92 -17.89
N ASP A 715 6.77 31.45 -17.51
CA ASP A 715 6.04 32.40 -18.36
C ASP A 715 5.13 33.31 -17.55
N ILE A 716 5.02 34.58 -18.01
CA ILE A 716 4.16 35.61 -17.44
C ILE A 716 3.04 35.89 -18.42
N VAL A 717 1.84 35.56 -18.03
CA VAL A 717 0.67 35.56 -18.91
C VAL A 717 -0.27 36.67 -18.52
N VAL A 718 -0.53 37.59 -19.44
CA VAL A 718 -1.46 38.71 -19.25
C VAL A 718 -2.83 38.37 -19.82
N PHE A 719 -3.84 38.36 -18.96
CA PHE A 719 -5.23 38.12 -19.31
C PHE A 719 -5.94 39.41 -19.73
N HIS A 720 -6.68 39.34 -20.82
CA HIS A 720 -7.43 40.48 -21.38
C HIS A 720 -8.83 40.58 -20.79
N VAL A 721 -9.37 41.78 -20.85
CA VAL A 721 -10.79 42.03 -20.55
C VAL A 721 -11.64 41.32 -21.59
N LEU A 722 -12.66 40.61 -21.14
CA LEU A 722 -13.56 39.87 -22.01
C LEU A 722 -14.54 40.80 -22.72
N GLY A 723 -14.68 40.64 -24.05
CA GLY A 723 -15.68 41.33 -24.85
C GLY A 723 -17.07 40.73 -24.70
N LYS A 724 -18.11 41.46 -25.16
CA LYS A 724 -19.50 41.00 -25.09
C LYS A 724 -19.74 39.68 -25.81
N GLU A 725 -19.09 39.44 -26.95
CA GLU A 725 -19.19 38.19 -27.73
C GLU A 725 -18.62 37.00 -26.96
N GLN A 726 -17.48 37.21 -26.30
CA GLN A 726 -16.86 36.17 -25.46
C GLN A 726 -17.71 35.83 -24.24
N ILE A 727 -18.34 36.83 -23.65
CA ILE A 727 -19.26 36.61 -22.53
C ILE A 727 -20.51 35.87 -22.95
N ALA A 728 -21.01 36.10 -24.17
CA ALA A 728 -22.13 35.34 -24.70
C ALA A 728 -21.78 33.84 -24.82
N GLN A 729 -20.56 33.52 -25.27
CA GLN A 729 -20.08 32.13 -25.30
C GLN A 729 -19.92 31.52 -23.90
N ILE A 730 -19.50 32.31 -22.91
CA ILE A 730 -19.42 31.88 -21.51
C ILE A 730 -20.82 31.57 -20.94
N VAL A 731 -21.84 32.40 -21.30
CA VAL A 731 -23.25 32.13 -20.94
C VAL A 731 -23.68 30.77 -21.49
N ASP A 732 -23.35 30.47 -22.75
CA ASP A 732 -23.71 29.19 -23.37
C ASP A 732 -23.06 28.00 -22.62
N ILE A 733 -21.78 28.09 -22.26
CA ILE A 733 -21.08 27.05 -21.47
C ILE A 733 -21.72 26.90 -20.09
N MET A 734 -22.03 28.00 -19.40
CA MET A 734 -22.65 27.94 -18.08
C MET A 734 -24.04 27.31 -18.12
N ILE A 735 -24.88 27.69 -19.11
CA ILE A 735 -26.21 27.11 -19.30
C ILE A 735 -26.12 25.63 -19.70
N ALA A 736 -25.15 25.25 -20.54
CA ALA A 736 -24.90 23.84 -20.87
C ALA A 736 -24.56 22.99 -19.62
N ASN A 737 -23.77 23.54 -18.71
CA ASN A 737 -23.44 22.88 -17.44
C ASN A 737 -24.65 22.75 -16.52
N VAL A 738 -25.49 23.79 -16.43
CA VAL A 738 -26.77 23.76 -15.70
C VAL A 738 -27.70 22.71 -16.33
N ASN A 739 -27.79 22.71 -17.67
CA ASN A 739 -28.62 21.77 -18.42
C ASN A 739 -28.18 20.31 -18.19
N LYS A 740 -26.89 20.03 -18.19
CA LYS A 740 -26.35 18.70 -17.89
C LYS A 740 -26.79 18.21 -16.51
N ARG A 741 -26.59 19.02 -15.46
CA ARG A 741 -27.01 18.68 -14.09
C ARG A 741 -28.50 18.39 -13.96
N ILE A 742 -29.32 19.24 -14.59
CA ILE A 742 -30.79 19.11 -14.53
C ILE A 742 -31.26 17.89 -15.33
N MET A 743 -30.62 17.60 -16.47
CA MET A 743 -30.93 16.41 -17.27
C MET A 743 -30.62 15.12 -16.51
N GLU A 744 -29.48 15.07 -15.81
CA GLU A 744 -29.09 13.89 -15.01
C GLU A 744 -30.02 13.66 -13.83
N GLN A 745 -30.41 14.72 -13.11
CA GLN A 745 -31.22 14.62 -11.89
C GLN A 745 -32.73 14.55 -12.15
N MET A 746 -33.25 15.30 -13.13
CA MET A 746 -34.66 15.51 -13.32
C MET A 746 -35.17 15.16 -14.73
N LYS A 747 -34.28 14.74 -15.65
CA LYS A 747 -34.58 14.49 -17.07
C LYS A 747 -35.23 15.69 -17.77
N LEU A 748 -34.87 16.91 -17.38
CA LEU A 748 -35.41 18.16 -17.87
C LEU A 748 -34.33 18.87 -18.71
N SER A 749 -34.70 19.54 -19.81
CA SER A 749 -33.78 20.30 -20.64
C SER A 749 -34.18 21.77 -20.77
N ILE A 750 -33.20 22.66 -20.83
CA ILE A 750 -33.32 24.09 -20.99
C ILE A 750 -32.81 24.50 -22.37
N GLU A 751 -33.57 25.29 -23.11
CA GLU A 751 -33.13 25.97 -24.33
C GLU A 751 -33.16 27.47 -24.11
N LEU A 752 -32.07 28.16 -24.43
CA LEU A 752 -31.98 29.61 -24.35
C LEU A 752 -32.22 30.23 -25.74
N ASP A 753 -33.04 31.26 -25.81
CA ASP A 753 -33.22 32.06 -27.03
C ASP A 753 -32.14 33.13 -27.15
N ASP A 754 -31.79 33.58 -28.38
CA ASP A 754 -30.73 34.59 -28.60
C ASP A 754 -31.01 35.87 -27.84
N ALA A 755 -32.29 36.31 -27.79
CA ALA A 755 -32.68 37.45 -27.01
C ALA A 755 -32.44 37.29 -25.48
N ALA A 756 -32.69 36.10 -24.97
CA ALA A 756 -32.48 35.78 -23.57
C ALA A 756 -30.96 35.68 -23.24
N ARG A 757 -30.15 35.14 -24.18
CA ARG A 757 -28.70 35.14 -24.10
C ARG A 757 -28.16 36.59 -23.97
N GLN A 758 -28.58 37.46 -24.90
CA GLN A 758 -28.12 38.88 -24.90
C GLN A 758 -28.56 39.58 -23.62
N TRP A 759 -29.76 39.32 -23.13
CA TRP A 759 -30.25 39.89 -21.89
C TRP A 759 -29.42 39.46 -20.67
N LEU A 760 -29.00 38.18 -20.59
CA LEU A 760 -28.13 37.70 -19.56
C LEU A 760 -26.73 38.32 -19.64
N VAL A 761 -26.20 38.48 -20.86
CA VAL A 761 -24.94 39.17 -21.10
C VAL A 761 -25.01 40.64 -20.60
N ASP A 762 -26.02 41.39 -20.99
CA ASP A 762 -26.14 42.82 -20.63
C ASP A 762 -26.36 43.03 -19.13
N LYS A 763 -27.07 42.10 -18.46
CA LYS A 763 -27.30 42.16 -17.02
C LYS A 763 -26.16 41.63 -16.18
N GLY A 764 -25.44 40.63 -16.71
CA GLY A 764 -24.36 39.94 -16.01
C GLY A 764 -22.96 40.43 -16.30
N TYR A 765 -22.81 41.38 -17.23
CA TYR A 765 -21.53 42.01 -17.57
C TYR A 765 -21.25 43.25 -16.75
N ASP A 766 -20.06 43.28 -16.18
CA ASP A 766 -19.50 44.48 -15.53
C ASP A 766 -18.05 44.65 -16.01
N SER A 767 -17.74 45.82 -16.53
CA SER A 767 -16.40 46.15 -17.07
C SER A 767 -15.28 46.05 -16.04
N LYS A 768 -15.59 46.17 -14.74
CA LYS A 768 -14.61 46.08 -13.63
C LYS A 768 -14.46 44.66 -13.10
N TYR A 769 -15.55 43.89 -13.10
CA TYR A 769 -15.63 42.57 -12.48
C TYR A 769 -15.71 41.43 -13.51
N GLY A 770 -15.68 41.72 -14.80
CA GLY A 770 -15.71 40.75 -15.89
C GLY A 770 -16.92 39.81 -15.86
N ALA A 771 -16.71 38.53 -16.03
CA ALA A 771 -17.75 37.49 -16.00
C ALA A 771 -18.16 37.04 -14.59
N ARG A 772 -17.54 37.57 -13.51
CA ARG A 772 -17.85 37.13 -12.14
C ARG A 772 -19.30 37.31 -11.72
N PRO A 773 -19.98 38.45 -12.04
CA PRO A 773 -21.39 38.67 -11.73
C PRO A 773 -22.32 37.75 -12.52
N LEU A 774 -21.92 37.25 -13.68
CA LEU A 774 -22.70 36.44 -14.58
C LEU A 774 -23.21 35.15 -13.91
N ARG A 775 -22.37 34.48 -13.12
CA ARG A 775 -22.76 33.28 -12.39
C ARG A 775 -23.93 33.55 -11.44
N ARG A 776 -23.86 34.65 -10.71
CA ARG A 776 -24.93 35.06 -9.78
C ARG A 776 -26.19 35.45 -10.53
N THR A 777 -26.05 36.10 -11.70
CA THR A 777 -27.19 36.43 -12.55
C THR A 777 -27.88 35.17 -13.08
N ILE A 778 -27.13 34.20 -13.57
CA ILE A 778 -27.69 32.92 -14.02
C ILE A 778 -28.36 32.19 -12.85
N GLN A 779 -27.75 32.16 -11.67
CA GLN A 779 -28.34 31.54 -10.50
C GLN A 779 -29.71 32.18 -10.14
N ASN A 780 -29.73 33.51 -9.95
CA ASN A 780 -30.95 34.21 -9.51
C ASN A 780 -32.04 34.22 -10.58
N GLU A 781 -31.67 34.38 -11.85
CA GLU A 781 -32.64 34.61 -12.91
C GLU A 781 -33.07 33.33 -13.66
N VAL A 782 -32.24 32.30 -13.57
CA VAL A 782 -32.50 31.03 -14.27
C VAL A 782 -32.73 29.89 -13.28
N GLU A 783 -31.76 29.61 -12.41
CA GLU A 783 -31.85 28.43 -11.53
C GLU A 783 -32.95 28.61 -10.45
N ASP A 784 -32.99 29.75 -9.74
CA ASP A 784 -33.95 29.99 -8.68
C ASP A 784 -35.40 30.06 -9.25
N VAL A 785 -35.60 30.77 -10.37
CA VAL A 785 -36.89 30.86 -11.02
C VAL A 785 -37.35 29.49 -11.55
N LEU A 786 -36.47 28.67 -12.05
CA LEU A 786 -36.77 27.32 -12.49
C LEU A 786 -37.15 26.43 -11.30
N ALA A 787 -36.39 26.52 -10.19
CA ALA A 787 -36.68 25.77 -8.96
C ALA A 787 -38.05 26.12 -8.40
N GLU A 788 -38.41 27.40 -8.34
CA GLU A 788 -39.77 27.81 -7.92
C GLU A 788 -40.87 27.21 -8.81
N ARG A 789 -40.67 27.21 -10.15
CA ARG A 789 -41.67 26.66 -11.09
C ARG A 789 -41.80 25.15 -10.99
N ILE A 790 -40.70 24.43 -10.67
CA ILE A 790 -40.71 22.99 -10.40
C ILE A 790 -41.51 22.71 -9.11
N LEU A 791 -41.23 23.47 -8.03
CA LEU A 791 -41.95 23.33 -6.76
C LEU A 791 -43.44 23.66 -6.87
N MET A 792 -43.80 24.63 -7.72
CA MET A 792 -45.20 24.96 -8.02
C MET A 792 -45.90 23.92 -8.92
N GLY A 793 -45.21 22.86 -9.35
CA GLY A 793 -45.77 21.87 -10.25
C GLY A 793 -46.06 22.36 -11.69
N LYS A 794 -45.47 23.50 -12.10
CA LYS A 794 -45.58 24.03 -13.46
C LYS A 794 -44.59 23.41 -14.45
N VAL A 795 -43.55 22.78 -13.97
CA VAL A 795 -42.49 22.11 -14.76
C VAL A 795 -42.30 20.70 -14.18
N HIS A 796 -42.42 19.69 -15.05
CA HIS A 796 -42.28 18.28 -14.66
C HIS A 796 -41.07 17.61 -15.37
N ALA A 797 -40.64 16.48 -14.85
CA ALA A 797 -39.63 15.62 -15.48
C ALA A 797 -40.00 15.30 -16.94
N GLY A 798 -39.05 15.37 -17.84
CA GLY A 798 -39.25 15.14 -19.29
C GLY A 798 -39.66 16.36 -20.09
N ASN A 799 -39.91 17.53 -19.45
CA ASN A 799 -40.26 18.74 -20.17
C ASN A 799 -39.02 19.43 -20.76
N LYS A 800 -39.25 20.14 -21.91
CA LYS A 800 -38.27 21.09 -22.48
C LYS A 800 -38.73 22.50 -22.15
N VAL A 801 -37.90 23.26 -21.46
CA VAL A 801 -38.16 24.64 -21.06
C VAL A 801 -37.42 25.59 -22.01
N LYS A 802 -38.14 26.39 -22.78
CA LYS A 802 -37.56 27.44 -23.58
C LYS A 802 -37.62 28.75 -22.81
N ILE A 803 -36.45 29.41 -22.66
CA ILE A 803 -36.30 30.71 -22.00
C ILE A 803 -36.26 31.81 -23.07
N THR A 804 -37.18 32.75 -22.97
CA THR A 804 -37.31 33.90 -23.89
C THR A 804 -37.35 35.21 -23.10
N VAL A 805 -37.26 36.35 -23.74
CA VAL A 805 -37.42 37.65 -23.09
C VAL A 805 -38.83 38.23 -23.39
N LYS A 806 -39.55 38.65 -22.35
CA LYS A 806 -40.79 39.39 -22.46
C LYS A 806 -40.81 40.46 -21.38
N ASP A 807 -41.17 41.70 -21.77
CA ASP A 807 -41.22 42.85 -20.87
C ASP A 807 -39.94 43.09 -20.03
N ASN A 808 -38.78 42.95 -20.70
CA ASN A 808 -37.43 43.04 -20.10
C ASN A 808 -37.21 42.07 -18.92
N LYS A 809 -37.92 40.93 -18.91
CA LYS A 809 -37.73 39.81 -17.95
C LYS A 809 -37.62 38.50 -18.68
N LEU A 810 -36.97 37.52 -18.06
CA LEU A 810 -36.92 36.14 -18.59
C LEU A 810 -38.27 35.46 -18.43
N ASN A 811 -38.78 34.91 -19.52
CA ASN A 811 -40.05 34.17 -19.58
C ASN A 811 -39.78 32.71 -19.94
N PHE A 812 -40.25 31.80 -19.13
CA PHE A 812 -40.06 30.37 -19.25
C PHE A 812 -41.29 29.72 -19.86
N THR A 813 -41.19 29.18 -21.05
CA THR A 813 -42.25 28.51 -21.79
C THR A 813 -41.97 27.02 -21.93
N LEU A 814 -42.98 26.20 -21.71
CA LEU A 814 -42.91 24.76 -21.88
C LEU A 814 -43.10 24.40 -23.36
N LYS A 815 -42.11 23.78 -23.98
CA LYS A 815 -42.29 22.98 -25.19
C LYS A 815 -42.76 21.57 -24.77
N ARG A 816 -43.98 21.15 -25.09
CA ARG A 816 -44.39 19.76 -24.95
C ARG A 816 -43.47 18.90 -25.80
N GLY A 817 -42.68 18.04 -25.18
CA GLY A 817 -41.93 17.00 -25.86
C GLY A 817 -42.90 16.12 -26.62
N MET A 818 -42.65 15.88 -27.90
CA MET A 818 -43.34 14.81 -28.62
C MET A 818 -42.99 13.49 -27.91
N ASN A 819 -43.96 12.88 -27.28
CA ASN A 819 -43.89 11.47 -26.90
C ASN A 819 -43.56 10.65 -28.17
N LYS A 820 -42.47 10.02 -28.23
CA LYS A 820 -42.22 8.79 -28.99
C LYS A 820 -41.71 7.72 -28.03
#